data_a56ef41b934bd0cbcc15b924cf90b42b
#
_entry.id   a56ef41b934bd0cbcc15b924cf90b42b
#
_cell.length_a   1.000
_cell.length_b   1.000
_cell.length_c   1.000
_cell.angle_alpha   90.00
_cell.angle_beta   90.00
_cell.angle_gamma   90.00
#
_symmetry.space_group_name_H-M   'P 1'
#
loop_
_entity.id
_entity.type
_entity.pdbx_description
1 polymer ?
#
loop_
_entity_poly.entity_id
_entity_poly.type
_entity_poly.pdbx_seq_one_letter_code
_entity_poly.pdbx_strand_id
1 'polypeptide(L)'
;MQTTDPTGIFNRNKLSEEFSNVLPDEARLKLDAILLEIQTDFPEICYSLEYLNTKFRSFLTPQSTCGQKLESLFQAAAELTTAEAPKWEFIAARLLYFQFSFHLKQEETRRELSDFYKKLVYLTRQNLYGSYILEHYSREELLLAETYLKAERNNLFTFSGLDLLLKRYVIRTHDHIPLESPQEMFLGIALHLAMNEKNDRMLWVKKFYDMLSRLEVTMATPTLSNARKPYHQLSSCFIDTVPDSLEGIYRSIDNFAQVSKFGGGMGMYFGKVRASGSNIRGFEGAAGGVIRWIRLVNDTAVAVDQLGMRQGAVAVYLDVWHRDLPEFLQLRTNNGDDRMKAHDVFPAVCYPDLFWKMAKEDMDQNWYLMCPHEIFQAKGYHLEDYFGEEWERRYLDCVQDARISKRTVTLKDIIRLVLRSAAETGTPFTFNRDTVNRMNPNGHAGMIYCSNLCTEIAQNMQAIEEVSKEVQTTDGDTVVVTVTRPGEFVVCNLASLSLGHLPVTDTSYMEEIVSTAVRALDNVIDLNFYPTPYAKLTNQKYRSIGLGVSGYHHMLAKHGIIWESEEHLKFADTVFETINYAAILASTNLAEEKESYSLFNGSDWQSGAYFEKRDYHSEKWLALQKKVAAQGMRNAYLLAVAPTSSTSTVSYTH
;
A
#
# COMPACT_ATOMS: atom_id res chain seq x y z
N MET A 1 31.27 44.38 13.42
CA MET A 1 30.66 45.19 12.37
C MET A 1 31.54 45.11 11.13
N GLN A 2 31.26 44.13 10.27
CA GLN A 2 31.87 44.07 8.95
C GLN A 2 30.87 44.65 7.97
N THR A 3 31.35 45.48 7.11
CA THR A 3 30.61 46.27 6.12
C THR A 3 29.82 45.37 5.19
N THR A 4 28.50 45.40 5.30
CA THR A 4 27.59 44.82 4.33
C THR A 4 27.68 45.60 3.03
N ASP A 5 27.94 44.91 1.93
CA ASP A 5 27.83 45.43 0.58
C ASP A 5 26.41 46.00 0.39
N PRO A 6 26.26 47.26 -0.06
CA PRO A 6 24.94 47.90 -0.19
C PRO A 6 24.04 47.25 -1.24
N THR A 7 24.49 46.26 -2.01
CA THR A 7 23.67 45.54 -3.02
C THR A 7 22.98 44.31 -2.49
N GLY A 8 23.25 43.85 -1.25
CA GLY A 8 22.57 42.71 -0.62
C GLY A 8 22.73 41.36 -1.33
N ILE A 9 23.50 41.30 -2.39
CA ILE A 9 23.71 40.05 -3.17
C ILE A 9 24.96 39.37 -2.61
N PHE A 10 24.76 38.30 -1.83
CA PHE A 10 25.85 37.40 -1.46
C PHE A 10 26.56 36.92 -2.73
N ASN A 11 27.88 37.12 -2.79
CA ASN A 11 28.66 36.67 -3.93
C ASN A 11 28.68 35.14 -3.98
N ARG A 12 27.72 34.53 -4.76
CA ARG A 12 27.60 33.08 -4.98
C ARG A 12 28.89 32.41 -5.44
N ASN A 13 29.80 33.21 -6.08
CA ASN A 13 31.08 32.72 -6.53
C ASN A 13 31.93 32.17 -5.38
N LYS A 14 31.78 32.69 -4.13
CA LYS A 14 32.49 32.15 -2.96
C LYS A 14 32.15 30.71 -2.62
N LEU A 15 30.91 30.27 -2.89
CA LEU A 15 30.46 28.89 -2.62
C LEU A 15 30.95 27.95 -3.74
N SER A 16 30.86 28.36 -5.00
CA SER A 16 31.35 27.58 -6.13
C SER A 16 32.89 27.55 -6.23
N GLU A 17 33.59 28.57 -5.73
CA GLU A 17 35.05 28.60 -5.62
C GLU A 17 35.60 27.43 -4.79
N GLU A 18 34.89 26.99 -3.75
CA GLU A 18 35.28 25.78 -2.96
C GLU A 18 35.32 24.47 -3.79
N PHE A 19 34.70 24.49 -4.96
CA PHE A 19 34.68 23.37 -5.90
C PHE A 19 35.58 23.55 -7.13
N SER A 20 36.29 24.71 -7.24
CA SER A 20 37.09 25.08 -8.44
C SER A 20 38.17 24.05 -8.78
N ASN A 21 38.77 23.41 -7.75
CA ASN A 21 39.85 22.42 -7.92
C ASN A 21 39.35 20.95 -7.90
N VAL A 22 38.04 20.69 -7.76
CA VAL A 22 37.53 19.37 -7.52
C VAL A 22 36.36 18.98 -8.45
N LEU A 23 35.63 19.94 -9.04
CA LEU A 23 34.60 19.69 -10.06
C LEU A 23 35.10 20.15 -11.44
N PRO A 24 34.71 19.40 -12.51
CA PRO A 24 34.88 19.86 -13.88
C PRO A 24 34.13 21.18 -14.11
N ASP A 25 34.62 22.02 -15.04
CA ASP A 25 34.04 23.35 -15.31
C ASP A 25 32.55 23.28 -15.68
N GLU A 26 32.12 22.28 -16.47
CA GLU A 26 30.71 22.08 -16.83
C GLU A 26 29.83 21.80 -15.58
N ALA A 27 30.30 20.96 -14.67
CA ALA A 27 29.56 20.66 -13.43
C ALA A 27 29.52 21.87 -12.50
N ARG A 28 30.61 22.66 -12.44
CA ARG A 28 30.65 23.91 -11.67
C ARG A 28 29.66 24.94 -12.20
N LEU A 29 29.57 25.11 -13.51
CA LEU A 29 28.58 26.01 -14.14
C LEU A 29 27.15 25.59 -13.83
N LYS A 30 26.87 24.27 -13.79
CA LYS A 30 25.54 23.75 -13.36
C LYS A 30 25.25 24.03 -11.90
N LEU A 31 26.24 23.89 -11.01
CA LEU A 31 26.09 24.24 -9.61
C LEU A 31 25.78 25.74 -9.45
N ASP A 32 26.52 26.60 -10.17
CA ASP A 32 26.27 28.03 -10.18
C ASP A 32 24.86 28.40 -10.65
N ALA A 33 24.36 27.72 -11.68
CA ALA A 33 22.99 27.89 -12.17
C ALA A 33 21.96 27.51 -11.09
N ILE A 34 22.14 26.36 -10.42
CA ILE A 34 21.26 25.91 -9.33
C ILE A 34 21.28 26.89 -8.15
N LEU A 35 22.47 27.41 -7.77
CA LEU A 35 22.57 28.39 -6.70
C LEU A 35 21.87 29.72 -7.07
N LEU A 36 21.88 30.11 -8.36
CA LEU A 36 21.11 31.24 -8.86
C LEU A 36 19.61 31.01 -8.79
N GLU A 37 19.16 29.84 -9.22
CA GLU A 37 17.75 29.43 -9.14
C GLU A 37 17.26 29.43 -7.67
N ILE A 38 18.08 28.91 -6.75
CA ILE A 38 17.77 28.92 -5.31
C ILE A 38 17.59 30.37 -4.82
N GLN A 39 18.49 31.31 -5.16
CA GLN A 39 18.36 32.72 -4.77
C GLN A 39 17.10 33.37 -5.36
N THR A 40 16.69 32.96 -6.55
CA THR A 40 15.53 33.51 -7.24
C THR A 40 14.23 33.00 -6.66
N ASP A 41 14.14 31.66 -6.39
CA ASP A 41 12.96 31.01 -5.91
C ASP A 41 12.72 31.19 -4.41
N PHE A 42 13.79 31.45 -3.63
CA PHE A 42 13.75 31.62 -2.19
C PHE A 42 14.44 32.98 -1.80
N PRO A 43 13.78 34.13 -2.11
CA PRO A 43 14.40 35.45 -1.93
C PRO A 43 14.40 35.94 -0.47
N GLU A 44 13.72 35.24 0.45
CA GLU A 44 13.65 35.60 1.85
C GLU A 44 15.02 35.48 2.53
N ILE A 45 15.37 36.44 3.43
CA ILE A 45 16.68 36.52 4.12
C ILE A 45 17.03 35.20 4.84
N CYS A 46 16.02 34.51 5.42
CA CYS A 46 16.25 33.24 6.11
C CYS A 46 16.74 32.09 5.19
N TYR A 47 16.64 32.24 3.86
CA TYR A 47 17.17 31.30 2.86
C TYR A 47 18.44 31.81 2.14
N SER A 48 19.16 32.73 2.78
CA SER A 48 20.38 33.30 2.21
C SER A 48 21.49 32.27 2.02
N LEU A 49 22.15 32.30 0.85
CA LEU A 49 23.32 31.46 0.59
C LEU A 49 24.51 31.76 1.53
N GLU A 50 24.49 32.90 2.26
CA GLU A 50 25.49 33.21 3.30
C GLU A 50 25.33 32.25 4.50
N TYR A 51 24.11 31.96 4.94
CA TYR A 51 23.84 30.95 5.98
C TYR A 51 24.29 29.57 5.52
N LEU A 52 23.95 29.19 4.27
CA LEU A 52 24.40 27.94 3.69
C LEU A 52 25.93 27.84 3.66
N ASN A 53 26.62 28.86 3.17
CA ASN A 53 28.09 28.88 3.10
C ASN A 53 28.74 28.78 4.49
N THR A 54 28.20 29.49 5.48
CA THR A 54 28.72 29.46 6.85
C THR A 54 28.55 28.06 7.45
N LYS A 55 27.39 27.45 7.29
CA LYS A 55 27.10 26.08 7.76
C LYS A 55 27.94 25.05 7.01
N PHE A 56 28.02 25.14 5.69
CA PHE A 56 28.79 24.25 4.84
C PHE A 56 30.28 24.22 5.23
N ARG A 57 30.87 25.40 5.45
CA ARG A 57 32.29 25.51 5.88
C ARG A 57 32.56 24.84 7.22
N SER A 58 31.57 24.77 8.09
CA SER A 58 31.75 24.09 9.39
C SER A 58 31.89 22.55 9.26
N PHE A 59 31.50 21.96 8.14
CA PHE A 59 31.68 20.54 7.86
C PHE A 59 32.97 20.20 7.12
N LEU A 60 33.63 21.20 6.53
CA LEU A 60 34.81 20.97 5.70
C LEU A 60 36.08 20.74 6.53
N THR A 61 36.91 19.83 6.06
CA THR A 61 38.30 19.65 6.48
C THR A 61 39.23 19.93 5.30
N PRO A 62 40.50 20.28 5.53
CA PRO A 62 41.46 20.48 4.44
C PRO A 62 41.63 19.29 3.50
N GLN A 63 41.23 18.09 3.95
CA GLN A 63 41.37 16.82 3.21
C GLN A 63 40.03 16.32 2.58
N SER A 64 38.96 17.14 2.67
CA SER A 64 37.63 16.75 2.14
C SER A 64 37.70 16.52 0.62
N THR A 65 37.30 15.30 0.20
CA THR A 65 37.20 14.92 -1.22
C THR A 65 36.06 15.66 -1.91
N CYS A 66 35.97 15.61 -3.24
CA CYS A 66 34.85 16.18 -4.00
C CYS A 66 33.48 15.62 -3.54
N GLY A 67 33.37 14.29 -3.39
CA GLY A 67 32.14 13.65 -2.91
C GLY A 67 31.75 14.12 -1.52
N GLN A 68 32.70 14.21 -0.59
CA GLN A 68 32.45 14.72 0.77
C GLN A 68 32.04 16.18 0.78
N LYS A 69 32.63 17.05 -0.08
CA LYS A 69 32.19 18.44 -0.20
C LYS A 69 30.76 18.55 -0.71
N LEU A 70 30.39 17.77 -1.74
CA LEU A 70 29.02 17.76 -2.25
C LEU A 70 28.02 17.24 -1.21
N GLU A 71 28.37 16.19 -0.48
CA GLU A 71 27.58 15.67 0.63
C GLU A 71 27.43 16.73 1.74
N SER A 72 28.50 17.36 2.16
CA SER A 72 28.46 18.43 3.16
C SER A 72 27.60 19.61 2.73
N LEU A 73 27.52 19.91 1.43
CA LEU A 73 26.74 21.03 0.91
C LEU A 73 25.23 20.80 1.10
N PHE A 74 24.70 19.66 0.68
CA PHE A 74 23.26 19.39 0.87
C PHE A 74 22.91 19.09 2.34
N GLN A 75 23.81 18.46 3.11
CA GLN A 75 23.61 18.25 4.54
C GLN A 75 23.56 19.58 5.30
N ALA A 76 24.41 20.54 4.93
CA ALA A 76 24.36 21.88 5.51
C ALA A 76 23.00 22.56 5.27
N ALA A 77 22.45 22.41 4.06
CA ALA A 77 21.12 22.93 3.75
C ALA A 77 20.03 22.20 4.56
N ALA A 78 20.10 20.87 4.66
CA ALA A 78 19.14 20.06 5.41
C ALA A 78 19.12 20.42 6.91
N GLU A 79 20.29 20.67 7.52
CA GLU A 79 20.40 21.10 8.93
C GLU A 79 19.95 22.55 9.20
N LEU A 80 19.74 23.36 8.16
CA LEU A 80 19.16 24.69 8.28
C LEU A 80 17.61 24.67 8.31
N THR A 81 16.99 23.51 8.06
CA THR A 81 15.54 23.35 8.10
C THR A 81 15.03 23.53 9.53
N THR A 82 14.17 24.51 9.75
CA THR A 82 13.49 24.78 11.01
C THR A 82 12.03 25.12 10.77
N ALA A 83 11.22 25.22 11.83
CA ALA A 83 9.83 25.64 11.72
C ALA A 83 9.67 27.04 11.11
N GLU A 84 10.63 27.94 11.37
CA GLU A 84 10.66 29.30 10.85
C GLU A 84 11.22 29.40 9.42
N ALA A 85 11.97 28.37 8.99
CA ALA A 85 12.61 28.33 7.68
C ALA A 85 12.46 26.91 7.04
N PRO A 86 11.23 26.43 6.81
CA PRO A 86 10.99 25.06 6.34
C PRO A 86 11.44 24.80 4.90
N LYS A 87 11.50 25.83 4.04
CA LYS A 87 11.85 25.66 2.62
C LYS A 87 13.33 25.28 2.39
N TRP A 88 14.16 25.27 3.43
CA TRP A 88 15.51 24.70 3.32
C TRP A 88 15.50 23.24 2.90
N GLU A 89 14.42 22.52 3.15
CA GLU A 89 14.24 21.14 2.70
C GLU A 89 14.20 21.02 1.17
N PHE A 90 13.59 21.99 0.47
CA PHE A 90 13.61 22.04 -0.99
C PHE A 90 14.97 22.44 -1.54
N ILE A 91 15.66 23.36 -0.85
CA ILE A 91 17.03 23.76 -1.22
C ILE A 91 17.98 22.56 -1.07
N ALA A 92 17.89 21.83 0.04
CA ALA A 92 18.67 20.62 0.27
C ALA A 92 18.38 19.54 -0.80
N ALA A 93 17.12 19.36 -1.21
CA ALA A 93 16.74 18.47 -2.28
C ALA A 93 17.39 18.81 -3.62
N ARG A 94 17.41 20.09 -4.02
CA ARG A 94 18.07 20.53 -5.26
C ARG A 94 19.58 20.25 -5.25
N LEU A 95 20.24 20.47 -4.12
CA LEU A 95 21.66 20.19 -3.96
C LEU A 95 21.97 18.68 -3.92
N LEU A 96 21.13 17.88 -3.26
CA LEU A 96 21.20 16.41 -3.31
C LEU A 96 21.01 15.90 -4.74
N TYR A 97 20.01 16.43 -5.46
CA TYR A 97 19.77 16.06 -6.84
C TYR A 97 20.93 16.43 -7.76
N PHE A 98 21.57 17.57 -7.53
CA PHE A 98 22.78 17.97 -8.26
C PHE A 98 23.90 16.93 -8.08
N GLN A 99 24.22 16.54 -6.83
CA GLN A 99 25.23 15.52 -6.56
C GLN A 99 24.87 14.20 -7.24
N PHE A 100 23.63 13.76 -7.09
CA PHE A 100 23.13 12.53 -7.69
C PHE A 100 23.24 12.55 -9.21
N SER A 101 22.75 13.61 -9.87
CA SER A 101 22.76 13.75 -11.33
C SER A 101 24.19 13.84 -11.90
N PHE A 102 25.12 14.42 -11.15
CA PHE A 102 26.52 14.46 -11.51
C PHE A 102 27.14 13.06 -11.54
N HIS A 103 26.91 12.24 -10.51
CA HIS A 103 27.37 10.86 -10.48
C HIS A 103 26.66 9.98 -11.52
N LEU A 104 25.36 10.13 -11.68
CA LEU A 104 24.59 9.42 -12.71
C LEU A 104 25.17 9.68 -14.10
N LYS A 105 25.46 10.94 -14.44
CA LYS A 105 26.04 11.33 -15.74
C LYS A 105 27.43 10.73 -15.97
N GLN A 106 28.26 10.65 -14.94
CA GLN A 106 29.55 9.97 -15.03
C GLN A 106 29.40 8.47 -15.38
N GLU A 107 28.46 7.80 -14.70
CA GLU A 107 28.18 6.39 -14.91
C GLU A 107 27.56 6.12 -16.31
N GLU A 108 26.66 7.01 -16.76
CA GLU A 108 26.10 6.96 -18.12
C GLU A 108 27.20 7.11 -19.18
N THR A 109 28.08 8.07 -19.01
CA THR A 109 29.20 8.31 -19.94
C THR A 109 30.15 7.12 -19.97
N ARG A 110 30.48 6.57 -18.79
CA ARG A 110 31.37 5.39 -18.67
C ARG A 110 30.81 4.18 -19.40
N ARG A 111 29.48 4.03 -19.46
CA ARG A 111 28.78 2.91 -20.07
C ARG A 111 28.21 3.19 -21.47
N GLU A 112 28.49 4.37 -22.03
CA GLU A 112 28.01 4.82 -23.34
C GLU A 112 26.46 4.86 -23.47
N LEU A 113 25.78 5.21 -22.36
CA LEU A 113 24.32 5.29 -22.28
C LEU A 113 23.86 6.69 -22.69
N SER A 114 23.82 6.98 -23.99
CA SER A 114 23.58 8.33 -24.52
C SER A 114 22.12 8.76 -24.57
N ASP A 115 21.20 7.80 -24.53
CA ASP A 115 19.75 8.01 -24.64
C ASP A 115 18.98 6.97 -23.81
N PHE A 116 17.70 7.23 -23.57
CA PHE A 116 16.83 6.38 -22.76
C PHE A 116 16.74 4.95 -23.33
N TYR A 117 16.63 4.80 -24.66
CA TYR A 117 16.58 3.49 -25.29
C TYR A 117 17.84 2.65 -25.02
N LYS A 118 19.03 3.22 -25.21
CA LYS A 118 20.30 2.51 -24.90
C LYS A 118 20.41 2.13 -23.45
N LYS A 119 19.95 3.03 -22.56
CA LYS A 119 19.88 2.75 -21.11
C LYS A 119 18.98 1.54 -20.83
N LEU A 120 17.78 1.48 -21.39
CA LEU A 120 16.87 0.33 -21.24
C LEU A 120 17.48 -0.96 -21.76
N VAL A 121 18.09 -0.94 -22.94
CA VAL A 121 18.79 -2.11 -23.52
C VAL A 121 19.89 -2.61 -22.57
N TYR A 122 20.70 -1.70 -22.02
CA TYR A 122 21.76 -2.04 -21.07
C TYR A 122 21.18 -2.66 -19.79
N LEU A 123 20.20 -2.00 -19.15
CA LEU A 123 19.56 -2.46 -17.92
C LEU A 123 18.86 -3.82 -18.09
N THR A 124 18.25 -4.05 -19.26
CA THR A 124 17.62 -5.35 -19.59
C THR A 124 18.67 -6.45 -19.71
N ARG A 125 19.80 -6.19 -20.38
CA ARG A 125 20.91 -7.15 -20.48
C ARG A 125 21.54 -7.49 -19.12
N GLN A 126 21.50 -6.56 -18.17
CA GLN A 126 21.95 -6.77 -16.79
C GLN A 126 20.88 -7.43 -15.89
N ASN A 127 19.72 -7.79 -16.44
CA ASN A 127 18.56 -8.32 -15.71
C ASN A 127 18.06 -7.39 -14.58
N LEU A 128 18.22 -6.07 -14.76
CA LEU A 128 17.74 -5.02 -13.87
C LEU A 128 16.39 -4.43 -14.33
N TYR A 129 16.13 -4.54 -15.63
CA TYR A 129 14.88 -4.13 -16.28
C TYR A 129 14.22 -5.34 -16.96
N GLY A 130 12.90 -5.39 -16.99
CA GLY A 130 12.15 -6.48 -17.65
C GLY A 130 12.24 -6.37 -19.16
N SER A 131 12.53 -7.48 -19.86
CA SER A 131 12.60 -7.55 -21.33
C SER A 131 11.29 -7.14 -22.01
N TYR A 132 10.17 -7.36 -21.32
CA TYR A 132 8.82 -7.08 -21.80
C TYR A 132 8.61 -5.62 -22.21
N ILE A 133 9.34 -4.64 -21.66
CA ILE A 133 9.25 -3.25 -22.10
C ILE A 133 9.77 -3.12 -23.53
N LEU A 134 10.94 -3.72 -23.84
CA LEU A 134 11.51 -3.72 -25.20
C LEU A 134 10.74 -4.59 -26.20
N GLU A 135 9.94 -5.55 -25.71
CA GLU A 135 9.07 -6.40 -26.53
C GLU A 135 7.76 -5.69 -26.93
N HIS A 136 7.26 -4.79 -26.05
CA HIS A 136 5.99 -4.09 -26.26
C HIS A 136 6.13 -2.73 -26.93
N TYR A 137 7.29 -2.08 -26.81
CA TYR A 137 7.52 -0.73 -27.35
C TYR A 137 8.61 -0.74 -28.40
N SER A 138 8.33 -0.09 -29.55
CA SER A 138 9.35 0.15 -30.56
C SER A 138 10.41 1.15 -30.08
N ARG A 139 11.54 1.19 -30.78
CA ARG A 139 12.59 2.18 -30.48
C ARG A 139 12.07 3.61 -30.62
N GLU A 140 11.26 3.86 -31.62
CA GLU A 140 10.67 5.18 -31.94
C GLU A 140 9.74 5.62 -30.80
N GLU A 141 8.90 4.71 -30.28
CA GLU A 141 8.02 4.97 -29.14
C GLU A 141 8.81 5.29 -27.87
N LEU A 142 9.91 4.57 -27.60
CA LEU A 142 10.76 4.83 -26.44
C LEU A 142 11.50 6.17 -26.53
N LEU A 143 11.96 6.56 -27.72
CA LEU A 143 12.55 7.88 -27.96
C LEU A 143 11.49 8.99 -27.88
N LEU A 144 10.26 8.73 -28.32
CA LEU A 144 9.14 9.65 -28.12
C LEU A 144 8.84 9.81 -26.62
N ALA A 145 8.81 8.71 -25.86
CA ALA A 145 8.58 8.73 -24.42
C ALA A 145 9.64 9.56 -23.69
N GLU A 146 10.90 9.48 -24.10
CA GLU A 146 12.00 10.31 -23.55
C GLU A 146 11.69 11.81 -23.63
N THR A 147 10.97 12.26 -24.66
CA THR A 147 10.58 13.69 -24.81
C THR A 147 9.54 14.15 -23.78
N TYR A 148 8.89 13.21 -23.09
CA TYR A 148 7.93 13.53 -22.01
C TYR A 148 8.62 13.92 -20.71
N LEU A 149 9.90 13.58 -20.55
CA LEU A 149 10.66 13.88 -19.33
C LEU A 149 10.71 15.40 -19.05
N LYS A 150 10.40 15.76 -17.81
CA LYS A 150 10.33 17.14 -17.31
C LYS A 150 11.27 17.32 -16.13
N ALA A 151 12.50 17.77 -16.44
CA ALA A 151 13.56 17.92 -15.44
C ALA A 151 13.17 18.89 -14.31
N GLU A 152 12.40 19.94 -14.61
CA GLU A 152 11.90 20.91 -13.65
C GLU A 152 11.04 20.30 -12.54
N ARG A 153 10.42 19.15 -12.76
CA ARG A 153 9.63 18.44 -11.74
C ARG A 153 10.47 17.85 -10.61
N ASN A 154 11.79 17.76 -10.77
CA ASN A 154 12.68 17.39 -9.66
C ASN A 154 12.71 18.45 -8.56
N ASN A 155 12.32 19.68 -8.85
CA ASN A 155 12.20 20.76 -7.88
C ASN A 155 10.97 20.64 -6.96
N LEU A 156 10.05 19.69 -7.24
CA LEU A 156 8.90 19.39 -6.39
C LEU A 156 9.27 18.58 -5.15
N PHE A 157 10.40 17.88 -5.16
CA PHE A 157 10.78 17.03 -4.03
C PHE A 157 11.29 17.82 -2.84
N THR A 158 10.91 17.37 -1.64
CA THR A 158 11.61 17.68 -0.40
C THR A 158 12.90 16.85 -0.30
N PHE A 159 13.82 17.23 0.57
CA PHE A 159 15.03 16.45 0.83
C PHE A 159 14.71 15.02 1.27
N SER A 160 13.83 14.88 2.26
CA SER A 160 13.41 13.56 2.79
C SER A 160 12.76 12.70 1.72
N GLY A 161 11.91 13.29 0.86
CA GLY A 161 11.25 12.61 -0.23
C GLY A 161 12.22 12.13 -1.31
N LEU A 162 13.11 12.98 -1.73
CA LEU A 162 14.13 12.65 -2.74
C LEU A 162 15.12 11.61 -2.22
N ASP A 163 15.64 11.77 -1.00
CA ASP A 163 16.58 10.84 -0.39
C ASP A 163 15.98 9.43 -0.28
N LEU A 164 14.72 9.33 0.16
CA LEU A 164 14.00 8.07 0.21
C LEU A 164 13.81 7.46 -1.19
N LEU A 165 13.44 8.28 -2.18
CA LEU A 165 13.24 7.82 -3.56
C LEU A 165 14.54 7.29 -4.14
N LEU A 166 15.63 8.02 -3.99
CA LEU A 166 16.96 7.63 -4.47
C LEU A 166 17.49 6.38 -3.77
N LYS A 167 17.22 6.18 -2.49
CA LYS A 167 17.67 5.01 -1.72
C LYS A 167 16.85 3.76 -2.01
N ARG A 168 15.54 3.89 -2.25
CA ARG A 168 14.60 2.75 -2.27
C ARG A 168 14.06 2.36 -3.63
N TYR A 169 13.81 3.33 -4.51
CA TYR A 169 12.95 3.11 -5.68
C TYR A 169 13.68 3.10 -7.01
N VAL A 170 14.71 3.95 -7.20
CA VAL A 170 15.48 3.97 -8.44
C VAL A 170 16.25 2.67 -8.66
N ILE A 171 16.40 2.29 -9.93
CA ILE A 171 17.17 1.09 -10.30
C ILE A 171 18.66 1.33 -10.05
N ARG A 172 19.29 0.34 -9.46
CA ARG A 172 20.71 0.29 -9.13
C ARG A 172 21.36 -0.96 -9.72
N THR A 173 22.66 -0.87 -10.01
CA THR A 173 23.47 -2.05 -10.31
C THR A 173 23.54 -3.00 -9.11
N HIS A 174 24.08 -4.20 -9.32
CA HIS A 174 24.36 -5.14 -8.22
C HIS A 174 25.38 -4.59 -7.20
N ASP A 175 26.21 -3.60 -7.61
CA ASP A 175 27.12 -2.86 -6.73
C ASP A 175 26.46 -1.61 -6.10
N HIS A 176 25.16 -1.52 -6.10
CA HIS A 176 24.35 -0.44 -5.54
C HIS A 176 24.52 0.94 -6.22
N ILE A 177 25.11 1.00 -7.41
CA ILE A 177 25.27 2.25 -8.18
C ILE A 177 23.94 2.60 -8.87
N PRO A 178 23.33 3.77 -8.63
CA PRO A 178 22.10 4.16 -9.30
C PRO A 178 22.33 4.43 -10.79
N LEU A 179 21.43 3.93 -11.64
CA LEU A 179 21.44 4.12 -13.10
C LEU A 179 20.13 4.68 -13.65
N GLU A 180 19.26 5.19 -12.79
CA GLU A 180 17.96 5.72 -13.17
C GLU A 180 17.71 7.02 -12.39
N SER A 181 17.30 8.07 -13.07
CA SER A 181 16.83 9.31 -12.43
C SER A 181 15.38 9.17 -11.94
N PRO A 182 14.91 10.03 -11.01
CA PRO A 182 13.52 10.05 -10.58
C PRO A 182 12.51 10.16 -11.73
N GLN A 183 12.79 11.01 -12.71
CA GLN A 183 11.91 11.20 -13.86
C GLN A 183 11.88 9.97 -14.78
N GLU A 184 13.02 9.33 -14.99
CA GLU A 184 13.11 8.06 -15.74
C GLU A 184 12.39 6.92 -15.01
N MET A 185 12.45 6.91 -13.67
CA MET A 185 11.69 5.96 -12.85
C MET A 185 10.19 6.11 -13.10
N PHE A 186 9.65 7.32 -13.02
CA PHE A 186 8.23 7.56 -13.28
C PHE A 186 7.86 7.23 -14.73
N LEU A 187 8.71 7.53 -15.69
CA LEU A 187 8.49 7.17 -17.10
C LEU A 187 8.49 5.64 -17.28
N GLY A 188 9.42 4.92 -16.68
CA GLY A 188 9.47 3.46 -16.73
C GLY A 188 8.24 2.80 -16.13
N ILE A 189 7.73 3.33 -15.00
CA ILE A 189 6.47 2.90 -14.40
C ILE A 189 5.30 3.18 -15.35
N ALA A 190 5.24 4.36 -15.93
CA ALA A 190 4.18 4.74 -16.88
C ALA A 190 4.16 3.86 -18.13
N LEU A 191 5.34 3.54 -18.67
CA LEU A 191 5.48 2.58 -19.79
C LEU A 191 4.94 1.20 -19.38
N HIS A 192 5.31 0.71 -18.20
CA HIS A 192 4.80 -0.57 -17.70
C HIS A 192 3.27 -0.56 -17.59
N LEU A 193 2.69 0.45 -16.94
CA LEU A 193 1.25 0.54 -16.70
C LEU A 193 0.44 0.68 -18.00
N ALA A 194 1.01 1.24 -19.06
CA ALA A 194 0.33 1.46 -20.33
C ALA A 194 0.49 0.30 -21.34
N MET A 195 1.25 -0.75 -21.03
CA MET A 195 1.55 -1.84 -21.98
C MET A 195 0.31 -2.47 -22.62
N ASN A 196 -0.75 -2.66 -21.84
CA ASN A 196 -1.98 -3.33 -22.28
C ASN A 196 -3.01 -2.37 -22.89
N GLU A 197 -2.70 -1.08 -23.01
CA GLU A 197 -3.58 -0.14 -23.70
C GLU A 197 -3.55 -0.39 -25.20
N LYS A 198 -4.74 -0.70 -25.77
CA LYS A 198 -4.89 -1.02 -27.21
C LYS A 198 -4.94 0.21 -28.09
N ASN A 199 -5.55 1.28 -27.58
CA ASN A 199 -5.72 2.54 -28.29
C ASN A 199 -4.93 3.63 -27.55
N ASP A 200 -4.30 4.53 -28.34
CA ASP A 200 -3.60 5.71 -27.81
C ASP A 200 -2.60 5.41 -26.69
N ARG A 201 -1.90 4.25 -26.78
CA ARG A 201 -0.98 3.78 -25.74
C ARG A 201 0.01 4.86 -25.28
N MET A 202 0.63 5.59 -26.21
CA MET A 202 1.58 6.64 -25.89
C MET A 202 0.94 7.86 -25.20
N LEU A 203 -0.34 8.13 -25.46
CA LEU A 203 -1.11 9.12 -24.69
C LEU A 203 -1.28 8.67 -23.24
N TRP A 204 -1.57 7.38 -23.00
CA TRP A 204 -1.65 6.83 -21.64
C TRP A 204 -0.30 6.81 -20.94
N VAL A 205 0.79 6.49 -21.64
CA VAL A 205 2.15 6.66 -21.10
C VAL A 205 2.36 8.08 -20.59
N LYS A 206 1.99 9.09 -21.42
CA LYS A 206 2.13 10.49 -21.02
C LYS A 206 1.25 10.86 -19.84
N LYS A 207 -0.03 10.44 -19.80
CA LYS A 207 -0.96 10.71 -18.70
C LYS A 207 -0.47 10.08 -17.39
N PHE A 208 -0.03 8.82 -17.40
CA PHE A 208 0.50 8.14 -16.22
C PHE A 208 1.81 8.78 -15.75
N TYR A 209 2.71 9.16 -16.67
CA TYR A 209 3.92 9.90 -16.32
C TYR A 209 3.61 11.26 -15.69
N ASP A 210 2.70 12.03 -16.29
CA ASP A 210 2.31 13.34 -15.78
C ASP A 210 1.72 13.25 -14.37
N MET A 211 0.80 12.32 -14.14
CA MET A 211 0.17 12.05 -12.85
C MET A 211 1.19 11.72 -11.74
N LEU A 212 2.16 10.84 -12.06
CA LEU A 212 3.16 10.38 -11.10
C LEU A 212 4.25 11.45 -10.85
N SER A 213 4.76 12.06 -11.93
CA SER A 213 5.88 12.99 -11.84
C SER A 213 5.51 14.38 -11.32
N ARG A 214 4.23 14.76 -11.36
CA ARG A 214 3.69 15.94 -10.67
C ARG A 214 3.41 15.68 -9.20
N LEU A 215 3.63 14.45 -8.71
CA LEU A 215 3.34 14.01 -7.35
C LEU A 215 1.85 14.12 -6.97
N GLU A 216 0.97 14.09 -7.95
CA GLU A 216 -0.49 14.17 -7.78
C GLU A 216 -1.08 12.85 -7.29
N VAL A 217 -0.49 11.73 -7.72
CA VAL A 217 -0.82 10.37 -7.28
C VAL A 217 0.47 9.60 -6.99
N THR A 218 0.46 8.85 -5.90
CA THR A 218 1.52 7.89 -5.61
C THR A 218 0.98 6.48 -5.68
N MET A 219 1.72 5.57 -6.32
CA MET A 219 1.38 4.15 -6.35
C MET A 219 1.90 3.45 -5.08
N ALA A 220 1.35 2.28 -4.78
CA ALA A 220 1.88 1.45 -3.69
C ALA A 220 3.37 1.14 -3.86
N THR A 221 4.09 0.97 -2.74
CA THR A 221 5.53 0.66 -2.73
C THR A 221 5.93 -0.45 -3.71
N PRO A 222 5.23 -1.60 -3.82
CA PRO A 222 5.60 -2.61 -4.80
C PRO A 222 5.50 -2.13 -6.25
N THR A 223 4.48 -1.34 -6.59
CA THR A 223 4.35 -0.75 -7.94
C THR A 223 5.51 0.20 -8.24
N LEU A 224 5.83 1.13 -7.32
CA LEU A 224 6.95 2.07 -7.49
C LEU A 224 8.30 1.34 -7.60
N SER A 225 8.49 0.26 -6.84
CA SER A 225 9.75 -0.47 -6.78
C SER A 225 9.92 -1.48 -7.90
N ASN A 226 8.87 -2.17 -8.33
CA ASN A 226 8.96 -3.38 -9.15
C ASN A 226 8.37 -3.23 -10.55
N ALA A 227 7.47 -2.28 -10.81
CA ALA A 227 7.09 -1.96 -12.18
C ALA A 227 8.38 -1.69 -12.98
N ARG A 228 8.47 -2.22 -14.18
CA ARG A 228 9.66 -2.23 -15.05
C ARG A 228 10.78 -3.24 -14.72
N LYS A 229 10.74 -3.92 -13.55
CA LYS A 229 11.74 -4.96 -13.23
C LYS A 229 11.32 -6.36 -13.72
N PRO A 230 12.24 -7.33 -13.82
CA PRO A 230 11.92 -8.69 -14.29
C PRO A 230 10.82 -9.38 -13.47
N TYR A 231 10.83 -9.24 -12.13
CA TYR A 231 9.82 -9.79 -11.24
C TYR A 231 8.93 -8.65 -10.73
N HIS A 232 7.93 -8.29 -11.56
CA HIS A 232 7.05 -7.15 -11.33
C HIS A 232 5.82 -7.51 -10.49
N GLN A 233 6.02 -7.98 -9.28
CA GLN A 233 4.97 -8.09 -8.28
C GLN A 233 4.60 -6.67 -7.82
N LEU A 234 3.36 -6.22 -8.11
CA LEU A 234 2.93 -4.82 -7.98
C LEU A 234 1.97 -4.58 -6.81
N SER A 235 1.41 -5.66 -6.23
CA SER A 235 0.40 -5.59 -5.17
C SER A 235 1.03 -5.55 -3.78
N SER A 236 0.50 -4.71 -2.89
CA SER A 236 1.10 -4.52 -1.56
C SER A 236 0.62 -5.52 -0.51
N CYS A 237 -0.63 -5.95 -0.59
CA CYS A 237 -1.26 -6.76 0.46
C CYS A 237 -2.09 -7.90 -0.12
N PHE A 238 -2.14 -8.98 0.68
CA PHE A 238 -2.90 -10.18 0.37
C PHE A 238 -3.67 -10.61 1.61
N ILE A 239 -4.78 -11.37 1.43
CA ILE A 239 -5.55 -11.89 2.55
C ILE A 239 -5.92 -13.35 2.27
N ASP A 240 -5.74 -14.22 3.26
CA ASP A 240 -6.07 -15.63 3.20
C ASP A 240 -6.96 -16.07 4.37
N THR A 241 -7.83 -17.03 4.12
CA THR A 241 -8.65 -17.69 5.12
C THR A 241 -8.06 -19.06 5.45
N VAL A 242 -7.57 -19.22 6.67
CA VAL A 242 -6.92 -20.46 7.13
C VAL A 242 -7.97 -21.51 7.43
N PRO A 243 -8.03 -22.64 6.69
CA PRO A 243 -8.99 -23.73 6.96
C PRO A 243 -8.56 -24.58 8.15
N ASP A 244 -9.52 -25.28 8.77
CA ASP A 244 -9.29 -26.18 9.92
C ASP A 244 -8.80 -27.57 9.49
N SER A 245 -7.68 -27.60 8.75
CA SER A 245 -7.00 -28.85 8.36
C SER A 245 -5.48 -28.64 8.35
N LEU A 246 -4.73 -29.72 8.59
CA LEU A 246 -3.27 -29.67 8.62
C LEU A 246 -2.70 -29.17 7.29
N GLU A 247 -3.18 -29.76 6.19
CA GLU A 247 -2.78 -29.44 4.83
C GLU A 247 -3.12 -27.98 4.49
N GLY A 248 -4.31 -27.52 4.89
CA GLY A 248 -4.78 -26.16 4.64
C GLY A 248 -3.99 -25.12 5.43
N ILE A 249 -3.70 -25.37 6.71
CA ILE A 249 -2.89 -24.48 7.55
C ILE A 249 -1.48 -24.31 6.95
N TYR A 250 -0.81 -25.41 6.61
CA TYR A 250 0.52 -25.36 6.00
C TYR A 250 0.52 -24.70 4.62
N ARG A 251 -0.54 -24.90 3.82
CA ARG A 251 -0.71 -24.18 2.53
C ARG A 251 -0.83 -22.68 2.73
N SER A 252 -1.60 -22.24 3.72
CA SER A 252 -1.69 -20.81 4.06
C SER A 252 -0.34 -20.24 4.49
N ILE A 253 0.47 -21.00 5.24
CA ILE A 253 1.83 -20.60 5.63
C ILE A 253 2.76 -20.55 4.41
N ASP A 254 2.69 -21.53 3.50
CA ASP A 254 3.47 -21.52 2.25
C ASP A 254 3.07 -20.33 1.36
N ASN A 255 1.78 -20.09 1.17
CA ASN A 255 1.29 -18.91 0.45
C ASN A 255 1.84 -17.61 1.06
N PHE A 256 1.87 -17.50 2.39
CA PHE A 256 2.46 -16.35 3.07
C PHE A 256 3.95 -16.23 2.77
N ALA A 257 4.71 -17.31 2.83
CA ALA A 257 6.13 -17.31 2.49
C ALA A 257 6.38 -16.84 1.04
N GLN A 258 5.58 -17.33 0.07
CA GLN A 258 5.68 -16.89 -1.32
C GLN A 258 5.32 -15.40 -1.49
N VAL A 259 4.27 -14.93 -0.84
CA VAL A 259 3.88 -13.51 -0.85
C VAL A 259 4.98 -12.63 -0.24
N SER A 260 5.51 -13.01 0.93
CA SER A 260 6.58 -12.29 1.64
C SER A 260 7.84 -12.19 0.77
N LYS A 261 8.28 -13.28 0.17
CA LYS A 261 9.45 -13.31 -0.75
C LYS A 261 9.38 -12.23 -1.84
N PHE A 262 8.20 -11.92 -2.35
CA PHE A 262 8.00 -10.92 -3.41
C PHE A 262 7.53 -9.56 -2.90
N GLY A 263 7.65 -9.30 -1.59
CA GLY A 263 7.43 -7.97 -1.00
C GLY A 263 6.00 -7.65 -0.61
N GLY A 264 5.09 -8.65 -0.59
CA GLY A 264 3.71 -8.48 -0.14
C GLY A 264 3.56 -8.66 1.37
N GLY A 265 2.67 -7.88 2.00
CA GLY A 265 2.18 -8.14 3.35
C GLY A 265 0.92 -9.00 3.32
N MET A 266 0.58 -9.67 4.44
CA MET A 266 -0.56 -10.57 4.46
C MET A 266 -1.47 -10.36 5.68
N GLY A 267 -2.80 -10.51 5.48
CA GLY A 267 -3.78 -10.75 6.53
C GLY A 267 -4.19 -12.21 6.53
N MET A 268 -4.22 -12.86 7.69
CA MET A 268 -4.59 -14.27 7.83
C MET A 268 -5.73 -14.43 8.85
N TYR A 269 -6.86 -14.97 8.40
CA TYR A 269 -8.00 -15.22 9.26
C TYR A 269 -7.96 -16.62 9.87
N PHE A 270 -7.83 -16.69 11.20
CA PHE A 270 -7.75 -17.94 11.98
C PHE A 270 -9.07 -18.37 12.63
N GLY A 271 -10.16 -17.62 12.45
CA GLY A 271 -11.45 -17.88 13.11
C GLY A 271 -12.11 -19.22 12.74
N LYS A 272 -11.68 -19.88 11.66
CA LYS A 272 -12.15 -21.23 11.30
C LYS A 272 -11.39 -22.34 12.00
N VAL A 273 -10.18 -22.08 12.51
CA VAL A 273 -9.31 -23.10 13.13
C VAL A 273 -9.81 -23.43 14.53
N ARG A 274 -9.91 -24.74 14.84
CA ARG A 274 -10.38 -25.21 16.13
C ARG A 274 -9.52 -24.74 17.30
N ALA A 275 -10.19 -24.47 18.42
CA ALA A 275 -9.56 -23.99 19.63
C ALA A 275 -8.77 -25.09 20.38
N SER A 276 -7.89 -24.66 21.26
CA SER A 276 -7.14 -25.54 22.17
C SER A 276 -8.08 -26.43 23.01
N GLY A 277 -7.69 -27.68 23.21
CA GLY A 277 -8.47 -28.66 23.93
C GLY A 277 -9.65 -29.26 23.17
N SER A 278 -9.87 -28.91 21.90
CA SER A 278 -10.90 -29.51 21.07
C SER A 278 -10.52 -30.94 20.62
N ASN A 279 -11.49 -31.66 20.08
CA ASN A 279 -11.34 -33.05 19.64
C ASN A 279 -10.56 -33.14 18.31
N ILE A 280 -9.68 -34.15 18.18
CA ILE A 280 -9.06 -34.58 16.93
C ILE A 280 -9.27 -36.08 16.77
N ARG A 281 -10.02 -36.50 15.74
CA ARG A 281 -10.30 -37.93 15.41
C ARG A 281 -10.85 -38.73 16.61
N GLY A 282 -11.69 -38.11 17.45
CA GLY A 282 -12.29 -38.75 18.62
C GLY A 282 -11.45 -38.59 19.91
N PHE A 283 -10.24 -38.07 19.85
CA PHE A 283 -9.42 -37.81 21.02
C PHE A 283 -9.70 -36.42 21.59
N GLU A 284 -10.38 -36.34 22.72
CA GLU A 284 -10.65 -35.11 23.45
C GLU A 284 -9.35 -34.47 23.97
N GLY A 285 -9.29 -33.15 23.96
CA GLY A 285 -8.13 -32.41 24.45
C GLY A 285 -6.91 -32.40 23.51
N ALA A 286 -6.98 -33.02 22.34
CA ALA A 286 -5.83 -33.21 21.46
C ALA A 286 -5.44 -31.97 20.68
N ALA A 287 -6.37 -31.02 20.42
CA ALA A 287 -6.10 -29.83 19.63
C ALA A 287 -5.20 -28.85 20.39
N GLY A 288 -4.17 -28.33 19.72
CA GLY A 288 -3.24 -27.35 20.26
C GLY A 288 -3.69 -25.89 20.20
N GLY A 289 -4.80 -25.61 19.50
CA GLY A 289 -5.36 -24.27 19.32
C GLY A 289 -4.59 -23.40 18.32
N VAL A 290 -5.10 -22.16 18.13
CA VAL A 290 -4.57 -21.23 17.11
C VAL A 290 -3.17 -20.71 17.42
N ILE A 291 -2.81 -20.56 18.69
CA ILE A 291 -1.54 -19.94 19.11
C ILE A 291 -0.34 -20.67 18.55
N ARG A 292 -0.35 -21.99 18.54
CA ARG A 292 0.75 -22.81 18.02
C ARG A 292 0.97 -22.62 16.52
N TRP A 293 -0.11 -22.46 15.77
CA TRP A 293 -0.05 -22.21 14.33
C TRP A 293 0.41 -20.78 14.03
N ILE A 294 -0.06 -19.81 14.80
CA ILE A 294 0.37 -18.40 14.66
C ILE A 294 1.88 -18.26 14.93
N ARG A 295 2.48 -19.08 15.82
CA ARG A 295 3.93 -19.10 15.99
C ARG A 295 4.68 -19.54 14.74
N LEU A 296 4.18 -20.52 14.01
CA LEU A 296 4.80 -20.89 12.73
C LEU A 296 4.71 -19.77 11.70
N VAL A 297 3.62 -19.01 11.71
CA VAL A 297 3.49 -17.80 10.88
C VAL A 297 4.50 -16.74 11.32
N ASN A 298 4.70 -16.53 12.63
CA ASN A 298 5.71 -15.63 13.17
C ASN A 298 7.12 -16.02 12.69
N ASP A 299 7.49 -17.29 12.86
CA ASP A 299 8.80 -17.78 12.47
C ASP A 299 9.01 -17.70 10.94
N THR A 300 7.94 -17.88 10.16
CA THR A 300 7.95 -17.68 8.71
C THR A 300 8.16 -16.20 8.35
N ALA A 301 7.52 -15.26 9.07
CA ALA A 301 7.72 -13.82 8.84
C ALA A 301 9.17 -13.40 9.07
N VAL A 302 9.83 -13.99 10.08
CA VAL A 302 11.26 -13.75 10.37
C VAL A 302 12.17 -14.43 9.36
N ALA A 303 11.82 -15.67 8.94
CA ALA A 303 12.67 -16.47 8.05
C ALA A 303 12.65 -16.02 6.58
N VAL A 304 11.52 -15.46 6.13
CA VAL A 304 11.31 -15.04 4.73
C VAL A 304 11.12 -13.54 4.68
N ASP A 305 12.23 -12.82 4.71
CA ASP A 305 12.23 -11.38 4.52
C ASP A 305 12.03 -10.99 3.04
N GLN A 306 11.70 -9.71 2.83
CA GLN A 306 11.45 -9.15 1.51
C GLN A 306 12.77 -8.76 0.84
N LEU A 307 13.56 -9.75 0.37
CA LEU A 307 14.84 -9.58 -0.33
C LEU A 307 15.89 -8.78 0.48
N GLY A 308 15.92 -8.91 1.80
CA GLY A 308 16.81 -8.15 2.68
C GLY A 308 16.50 -6.65 2.78
N MET A 309 15.42 -6.19 2.12
CA MET A 309 15.02 -4.77 2.09
C MET A 309 13.93 -4.44 3.12
N ARG A 310 13.17 -5.42 3.56
CA ARG A 310 12.03 -5.27 4.49
C ARG A 310 11.76 -6.59 5.19
N GLN A 311 11.42 -6.56 6.47
CA GLN A 311 10.98 -7.75 7.19
C GLN A 311 9.62 -8.23 6.68
N GLY A 312 9.38 -9.55 6.70
CA GLY A 312 8.08 -10.13 6.46
C GLY A 312 7.05 -9.58 7.46
N ALA A 313 5.84 -9.28 7.01
CA ALA A 313 4.82 -8.67 7.86
C ALA A 313 3.45 -9.31 7.63
N VAL A 314 2.77 -9.68 8.74
CA VAL A 314 1.49 -10.39 8.71
C VAL A 314 0.60 -9.96 9.87
N ALA A 315 -0.67 -9.67 9.56
CA ALA A 315 -1.72 -9.54 10.56
C ALA A 315 -2.48 -10.85 10.70
N VAL A 316 -2.76 -11.25 11.94
CA VAL A 316 -3.52 -12.46 12.26
C VAL A 316 -4.83 -12.07 12.92
N TYR A 317 -5.94 -12.57 12.40
CA TYR A 317 -7.28 -12.17 12.79
C TYR A 317 -8.01 -13.30 13.50
N LEU A 318 -8.68 -12.99 14.61
CA LEU A 318 -9.48 -13.92 15.39
C LEU A 318 -10.79 -13.27 15.85
N ASP A 319 -11.86 -14.03 15.89
CA ASP A 319 -13.14 -13.53 16.41
C ASP A 319 -13.15 -13.36 17.91
N VAL A 320 -13.84 -12.34 18.42
CA VAL A 320 -13.98 -12.06 19.86
C VAL A 320 -14.68 -13.16 20.65
N TRP A 321 -15.36 -14.08 19.99
CA TRP A 321 -16.04 -15.23 20.60
C TRP A 321 -15.22 -16.53 20.53
N HIS A 322 -14.03 -16.52 19.91
CA HIS A 322 -13.18 -17.71 19.81
C HIS A 322 -12.59 -18.08 21.18
N ARG A 323 -12.54 -19.38 21.52
CA ARG A 323 -12.12 -19.85 22.86
C ARG A 323 -10.67 -19.49 23.22
N ASP A 324 -9.79 -19.38 22.24
CA ASP A 324 -8.38 -19.02 22.44
C ASP A 324 -8.11 -17.50 22.48
N LEU A 325 -9.16 -16.67 22.50
CA LEU A 325 -9.02 -15.22 22.47
C LEU A 325 -8.16 -14.65 23.61
N PRO A 326 -8.29 -15.07 24.88
CA PRO A 326 -7.47 -14.51 25.96
C PRO A 326 -5.97 -14.74 25.78
N GLU A 327 -5.57 -15.90 25.26
CA GLU A 327 -4.19 -16.24 24.94
C GLU A 327 -3.72 -15.48 23.68
N PHE A 328 -4.60 -15.32 22.69
CA PHE A 328 -4.34 -14.54 21.48
C PHE A 328 -4.04 -13.06 21.77
N LEU A 329 -4.76 -12.44 22.72
CA LEU A 329 -4.53 -11.06 23.13
C LEU A 329 -3.19 -10.84 23.85
N GLN A 330 -2.54 -11.93 24.27
CA GLN A 330 -1.24 -11.89 24.95
C GLN A 330 -0.05 -12.27 24.06
N LEU A 331 -0.27 -12.50 22.77
CA LEU A 331 0.77 -12.94 21.83
C LEU A 331 2.03 -12.07 21.85
N ARG A 332 1.88 -10.75 21.97
CA ARG A 332 2.98 -9.78 21.90
C ARG A 332 3.38 -9.17 23.26
N THR A 333 2.65 -9.44 24.33
CA THR A 333 2.96 -8.89 25.65
C THR A 333 4.24 -9.50 26.22
N ASN A 334 4.98 -8.74 27.03
CA ASN A 334 6.29 -9.15 27.56
C ASN A 334 6.24 -10.13 28.75
N ASN A 335 5.06 -10.54 29.17
CA ASN A 335 4.88 -11.45 30.31
C ASN A 335 4.24 -12.77 29.87
N GLY A 336 4.53 -13.85 30.60
CA GLY A 336 3.99 -15.18 30.34
C GLY A 336 5.01 -16.16 29.75
N ASP A 337 4.54 -17.31 29.25
CA ASP A 337 5.38 -18.36 28.66
C ASP A 337 5.81 -17.96 27.23
N ASP A 338 7.12 -17.85 26.98
CA ASP A 338 7.70 -17.50 25.68
C ASP A 338 7.27 -18.47 24.56
N ARG A 339 6.94 -19.71 24.89
CA ARG A 339 6.41 -20.68 23.93
C ARG A 339 5.00 -20.32 23.41
N MET A 340 4.34 -19.37 24.05
CA MET A 340 3.03 -18.85 23.65
C MET A 340 3.11 -17.45 23.01
N LYS A 341 4.33 -16.97 22.71
CA LYS A 341 4.57 -15.65 22.13
C LYS A 341 4.80 -15.68 20.61
N ALA A 342 4.42 -14.58 19.97
CA ALA A 342 4.62 -14.30 18.54
C ALA A 342 4.74 -12.77 18.39
N HIS A 343 5.97 -12.26 18.46
CA HIS A 343 6.23 -10.82 18.54
C HIS A 343 6.21 -10.12 17.18
N ASP A 344 6.42 -10.87 16.08
CA ASP A 344 6.55 -10.34 14.72
C ASP A 344 5.24 -10.41 13.91
N VAL A 345 4.14 -10.87 14.53
CA VAL A 345 2.79 -10.81 13.95
C VAL A 345 1.96 -9.69 14.57
N PHE A 346 0.96 -9.20 13.85
CA PHE A 346 0.05 -8.14 14.32
C PHE A 346 -1.33 -8.73 14.61
N PRO A 347 -1.70 -8.97 15.87
CA PRO A 347 -3.03 -9.46 16.23
C PRO A 347 -4.13 -8.45 15.89
N ALA A 348 -5.27 -8.96 15.45
CA ALA A 348 -6.48 -8.21 15.20
C ALA A 348 -7.72 -8.99 15.65
N VAL A 349 -8.71 -8.32 16.21
CA VAL A 349 -9.95 -8.94 16.71
C VAL A 349 -11.15 -8.49 15.89
N CYS A 350 -11.95 -9.48 15.46
CA CYS A 350 -13.19 -9.27 14.74
C CYS A 350 -14.36 -9.23 15.72
N TYR A 351 -15.11 -8.12 15.71
CA TYR A 351 -16.23 -7.88 16.62
C TYR A 351 -17.56 -7.89 15.87
N PRO A 352 -18.57 -8.66 16.36
CA PRO A 352 -19.97 -8.47 15.99
C PRO A 352 -20.56 -7.27 16.73
N ASP A 353 -21.63 -6.69 16.21
CA ASP A 353 -22.31 -5.56 16.84
C ASP A 353 -22.84 -5.90 18.25
N LEU A 354 -23.29 -7.14 18.47
CA LEU A 354 -23.79 -7.62 19.75
C LEU A 354 -22.76 -7.40 20.87
N PHE A 355 -21.47 -7.61 20.62
CA PHE A 355 -20.43 -7.41 21.64
C PHE A 355 -20.45 -5.96 22.18
N TRP A 356 -20.47 -4.98 21.26
CA TRP A 356 -20.48 -3.57 21.64
C TRP A 356 -21.81 -3.11 22.24
N LYS A 357 -22.92 -3.66 21.75
CA LYS A 357 -24.28 -3.40 22.29
C LYS A 357 -24.34 -3.87 23.76
N MET A 358 -23.95 -5.09 24.06
CA MET A 358 -23.90 -5.63 25.42
C MET A 358 -22.93 -4.85 26.32
N ALA A 359 -21.73 -4.53 25.84
CA ALA A 359 -20.74 -3.79 26.59
C ALA A 359 -21.18 -2.36 26.95
N LYS A 360 -21.98 -1.73 26.09
CA LYS A 360 -22.57 -0.40 26.33
C LYS A 360 -23.69 -0.47 27.40
N GLU A 361 -24.46 -1.55 27.42
CA GLU A 361 -25.53 -1.75 28.41
C GLU A 361 -24.96 -2.09 29.80
N ASP A 362 -24.08 -3.09 29.88
CA ASP A 362 -23.45 -3.52 31.13
C ASP A 362 -22.19 -4.34 30.84
N MET A 363 -21.02 -3.85 31.25
CA MET A 363 -19.73 -4.54 31.05
C MET A 363 -19.50 -5.75 31.94
N ASP A 364 -20.29 -5.95 33.00
CA ASP A 364 -20.17 -7.11 33.87
C ASP A 364 -20.98 -8.31 33.35
N GLN A 365 -21.69 -8.19 32.22
CA GLN A 365 -22.35 -9.30 31.53
C GLN A 365 -21.36 -10.36 31.07
N ASN A 366 -21.85 -11.60 31.05
CA ASN A 366 -21.09 -12.76 30.57
C ASN A 366 -21.02 -12.78 29.05
N TRP A 367 -19.82 -13.02 28.54
CA TRP A 367 -19.53 -13.36 27.15
C TRP A 367 -19.00 -14.79 27.09
N TYR A 368 -19.41 -15.54 26.06
CA TYR A 368 -19.12 -16.96 25.96
C TYR A 368 -18.14 -17.21 24.81
N LEU A 369 -16.96 -17.73 25.15
CA LEU A 369 -15.96 -18.12 24.17
C LEU A 369 -16.16 -19.60 23.82
N MET A 370 -16.21 -19.90 22.51
CA MET A 370 -16.57 -21.22 21.97
C MET A 370 -15.56 -21.66 20.91
N CYS A 371 -15.57 -22.95 20.56
CA CYS A 371 -14.77 -23.52 19.50
C CYS A 371 -15.57 -23.60 18.19
N PRO A 372 -15.10 -23.07 17.05
CA PRO A 372 -15.82 -23.15 15.77
C PRO A 372 -16.09 -24.60 15.35
N HIS A 373 -15.15 -25.50 15.57
CA HIS A 373 -15.32 -26.92 15.25
C HIS A 373 -16.43 -27.59 16.07
N GLU A 374 -16.51 -27.33 17.37
CA GLU A 374 -17.57 -27.87 18.25
C GLU A 374 -18.95 -27.32 17.84
N ILE A 375 -19.03 -26.06 17.46
CA ILE A 375 -20.27 -25.47 16.91
C ILE A 375 -20.68 -26.19 15.64
N PHE A 376 -19.77 -26.40 14.68
CA PHE A 376 -20.08 -27.14 13.47
C PHE A 376 -20.55 -28.57 13.75
N GLN A 377 -19.90 -29.28 14.66
CA GLN A 377 -20.32 -30.66 15.04
C GLN A 377 -21.70 -30.68 15.68
N ALA A 378 -22.05 -29.69 16.51
CA ALA A 378 -23.32 -29.66 17.22
C ALA A 378 -24.49 -29.12 16.36
N LYS A 379 -24.23 -28.16 15.48
CA LYS A 379 -25.23 -27.37 14.77
C LYS A 379 -25.24 -27.57 13.26
N GLY A 380 -24.19 -28.12 12.64
CA GLY A 380 -24.07 -28.32 11.20
C GLY A 380 -23.82 -27.03 10.37
N TYR A 381 -23.47 -25.93 11.03
CA TYR A 381 -23.10 -24.68 10.37
C TYR A 381 -21.87 -24.06 11.00
N HIS A 382 -21.19 -23.19 10.26
CA HIS A 382 -20.09 -22.38 10.74
C HIS A 382 -20.61 -21.02 11.20
N LEU A 383 -20.44 -20.68 12.49
CA LEU A 383 -20.95 -19.42 13.05
C LEU A 383 -20.29 -18.21 12.40
N GLU A 384 -19.02 -18.31 12.04
CA GLU A 384 -18.26 -17.26 11.36
C GLU A 384 -18.80 -16.91 9.97
N ASP A 385 -19.65 -17.74 9.35
CA ASP A 385 -20.23 -17.47 8.04
C ASP A 385 -21.47 -16.57 8.07
N TYR A 386 -21.81 -16.05 9.25
CA TYR A 386 -22.96 -15.16 9.47
C TYR A 386 -22.53 -13.80 10.04
N PHE A 387 -23.40 -12.81 9.95
CA PHE A 387 -23.24 -11.49 10.54
C PHE A 387 -24.60 -10.87 10.92
N GLY A 388 -24.59 -9.77 11.72
CA GLY A 388 -25.79 -9.05 12.13
C GLY A 388 -26.76 -9.90 12.97
N GLU A 389 -28.06 -9.69 12.79
CA GLU A 389 -29.11 -10.35 13.58
C GLU A 389 -29.11 -11.89 13.45
N GLU A 390 -28.77 -12.42 12.29
CA GLU A 390 -28.68 -13.86 12.09
C GLU A 390 -27.50 -14.47 12.86
N TRP A 391 -26.35 -13.77 12.91
CA TRP A 391 -25.23 -14.17 13.75
C TRP A 391 -25.62 -14.11 15.23
N GLU A 392 -26.25 -13.03 15.69
CA GLU A 392 -26.72 -12.85 17.07
C GLU A 392 -27.62 -14.01 17.50
N ARG A 393 -28.65 -14.32 16.70
CA ARG A 393 -29.58 -15.43 16.94
C ARG A 393 -28.84 -16.77 17.08
N ARG A 394 -27.91 -17.06 16.17
CA ARG A 394 -27.14 -18.32 16.16
C ARG A 394 -26.15 -18.40 17.31
N TYR A 395 -25.51 -17.29 17.67
CA TYR A 395 -24.61 -17.22 18.82
C TYR A 395 -25.36 -17.54 20.13
N LEU A 396 -26.51 -16.93 20.35
CA LEU A 396 -27.34 -17.18 21.52
C LEU A 396 -27.87 -18.63 21.58
N ASP A 397 -28.21 -19.22 20.44
CA ASP A 397 -28.56 -20.62 20.34
C ASP A 397 -27.39 -21.57 20.68
N CYS A 398 -26.18 -21.25 20.24
CA CYS A 398 -24.96 -21.97 20.62
C CYS A 398 -24.66 -21.85 22.13
N VAL A 399 -24.90 -20.69 22.74
CA VAL A 399 -24.74 -20.46 24.17
C VAL A 399 -25.64 -21.35 25.01
N GLN A 400 -26.86 -21.65 24.55
CA GLN A 400 -27.81 -22.50 25.25
C GLN A 400 -27.55 -24.00 25.06
N ASP A 401 -26.83 -24.42 24.04
CA ASP A 401 -26.61 -25.83 23.70
C ASP A 401 -25.53 -26.46 24.59
N ALA A 402 -25.93 -27.47 25.37
CA ALA A 402 -25.03 -28.17 26.30
C ALA A 402 -23.91 -28.99 25.61
N ARG A 403 -24.07 -29.32 24.33
CA ARG A 403 -23.05 -30.05 23.54
C ARG A 403 -21.84 -29.20 23.17
N ILE A 404 -21.98 -27.89 23.25
CA ILE A 404 -20.90 -26.93 22.91
C ILE A 404 -20.22 -26.53 24.21
N SER A 405 -18.93 -26.76 24.32
CA SER A 405 -18.09 -26.34 25.46
C SER A 405 -17.88 -24.81 25.43
N LYS A 406 -18.04 -24.17 26.59
CA LYS A 406 -17.97 -22.70 26.74
C LYS A 406 -16.97 -22.31 27.80
N ARG A 407 -16.16 -21.29 27.49
CA ARG A 407 -15.38 -20.55 28.49
C ARG A 407 -16.12 -19.24 28.75
N THR A 408 -16.60 -19.06 29.96
CA THR A 408 -17.32 -17.85 30.37
C THR A 408 -16.32 -16.80 30.85
N VAL A 409 -16.45 -15.59 30.34
CA VAL A 409 -15.65 -14.40 30.73
C VAL A 409 -16.58 -13.19 30.78
N THR A 410 -16.26 -12.16 31.53
CA THR A 410 -17.01 -10.90 31.45
C THR A 410 -16.55 -10.05 30.25
N LEU A 411 -17.44 -9.23 29.70
CA LEU A 411 -17.08 -8.26 28.66
C LEU A 411 -15.97 -7.31 29.15
N LYS A 412 -16.04 -6.92 30.43
CA LYS A 412 -15.04 -6.09 31.11
C LYS A 412 -13.66 -6.72 31.11
N ASP A 413 -13.56 -8.03 31.33
CA ASP A 413 -12.27 -8.74 31.32
C ASP A 413 -11.67 -8.78 29.91
N ILE A 414 -12.49 -9.01 28.87
CA ILE A 414 -12.01 -8.94 27.49
C ILE A 414 -11.53 -7.54 27.15
N ILE A 415 -12.34 -6.50 27.43
CA ILE A 415 -11.99 -5.11 27.15
C ILE A 415 -10.70 -4.74 27.89
N ARG A 416 -10.55 -5.17 29.13
CA ARG A 416 -9.33 -4.93 29.93
C ARG A 416 -8.08 -5.59 29.29
N LEU A 417 -8.21 -6.83 28.79
CA LEU A 417 -7.14 -7.51 28.07
C LEU A 417 -6.78 -6.80 26.76
N VAL A 418 -7.78 -6.35 26.00
CA VAL A 418 -7.59 -5.58 24.75
C VAL A 418 -6.86 -4.27 25.05
N LEU A 419 -7.33 -3.49 26.02
CA LEU A 419 -6.70 -2.21 26.41
C LEU A 419 -5.27 -2.39 26.90
N ARG A 420 -5.03 -3.44 27.69
CA ARG A 420 -3.68 -3.78 28.16
C ARG A 420 -2.75 -4.12 27.01
N SER A 421 -3.19 -5.01 26.12
CA SER A 421 -2.40 -5.38 24.93
C SER A 421 -2.13 -4.16 24.06
N ALA A 422 -3.13 -3.32 23.82
CA ALA A 422 -2.99 -2.09 23.03
C ALA A 422 -1.99 -1.11 23.65
N ALA A 423 -2.03 -0.92 24.98
CA ALA A 423 -1.10 -0.04 25.69
C ALA A 423 0.35 -0.56 25.67
N GLU A 424 0.55 -1.89 25.79
CA GLU A 424 1.88 -2.51 25.81
C GLU A 424 2.49 -2.66 24.41
N THR A 425 1.68 -2.89 23.36
CA THR A 425 2.16 -3.38 22.05
C THR A 425 1.64 -2.63 20.82
N GLY A 426 0.69 -1.71 20.97
CA GLY A 426 -0.02 -1.07 19.87
C GLY A 426 -1.02 -1.98 19.13
N THR A 427 -1.27 -3.19 19.61
CA THR A 427 -2.22 -4.17 19.08
C THR A 427 -3.13 -4.72 20.19
N PRO A 428 -4.31 -5.30 19.92
CA PRO A 428 -4.82 -5.71 18.59
C PRO A 428 -5.43 -4.58 17.79
N PHE A 429 -5.50 -4.77 16.46
CA PHE A 429 -6.39 -3.97 15.60
C PHE A 429 -7.85 -4.37 15.84
N THR A 430 -8.77 -3.45 15.56
CA THR A 430 -10.21 -3.66 15.72
C THR A 430 -10.89 -3.75 14.35
N PHE A 431 -11.68 -4.80 14.12
CA PHE A 431 -12.42 -5.00 12.89
C PHE A 431 -13.91 -5.24 13.19
N ASN A 432 -14.78 -4.29 12.80
CA ASN A 432 -16.22 -4.34 13.03
C ASN A 432 -16.91 -5.12 11.90
N ARG A 433 -16.99 -6.42 12.06
CA ARG A 433 -17.36 -7.39 11.03
C ARG A 433 -18.78 -7.19 10.48
N ASP A 434 -19.75 -6.89 11.34
CA ASP A 434 -21.14 -6.71 10.92
C ASP A 434 -21.30 -5.45 10.05
N THR A 435 -20.69 -4.35 10.46
CA THR A 435 -20.71 -3.09 9.69
C THR A 435 -20.08 -3.28 8.31
N VAL A 436 -18.94 -3.96 8.24
CA VAL A 436 -18.25 -4.21 6.98
C VAL A 436 -19.10 -5.07 6.04
N ASN A 437 -19.72 -6.13 6.55
CA ASN A 437 -20.54 -7.01 5.71
C ASN A 437 -21.87 -6.36 5.30
N ARG A 438 -22.49 -5.53 6.14
CA ARG A 438 -23.67 -4.74 5.73
C ARG A 438 -23.39 -3.80 4.57
N MET A 439 -22.20 -3.20 4.55
CA MET A 439 -21.78 -2.26 3.52
C MET A 439 -21.11 -2.92 2.31
N ASN A 440 -20.92 -4.24 2.33
CA ASN A 440 -20.28 -5.00 1.26
C ASN A 440 -21.14 -5.00 -0.02
N PRO A 441 -20.66 -4.42 -1.12
CA PRO A 441 -21.42 -4.37 -2.37
C PRO A 441 -21.53 -5.74 -3.08
N ASN A 442 -20.73 -6.71 -2.65
CA ASN A 442 -20.65 -8.05 -3.23
C ASN A 442 -21.12 -9.14 -2.26
N GLY A 443 -22.02 -8.82 -1.32
CA GLY A 443 -22.53 -9.77 -0.31
C GLY A 443 -23.23 -11.00 -0.90
N HIS A 444 -23.74 -10.92 -2.14
CA HIS A 444 -24.32 -12.06 -2.87
C HIS A 444 -23.31 -13.17 -3.22
N ALA A 445 -22.03 -12.81 -3.32
CA ALA A 445 -20.96 -13.72 -3.79
C ALA A 445 -20.09 -14.26 -2.65
N GLY A 446 -20.19 -13.74 -1.43
CA GLY A 446 -19.38 -14.20 -0.31
C GLY A 446 -19.40 -13.28 0.88
N MET A 447 -18.54 -13.57 1.85
CA MET A 447 -18.44 -12.90 3.12
C MET A 447 -17.04 -12.33 3.35
N ILE A 448 -16.96 -11.26 4.11
CA ILE A 448 -15.71 -10.64 4.56
C ILE A 448 -15.45 -11.08 6.00
N TYR A 449 -14.42 -11.90 6.21
CA TYR A 449 -14.08 -12.41 7.55
C TYR A 449 -13.11 -11.48 8.28
N CYS A 450 -12.16 -10.88 7.58
CA CYS A 450 -11.13 -10.02 8.16
C CYS A 450 -10.60 -9.01 7.13
N SER A 451 -9.50 -8.36 7.46
CA SER A 451 -8.81 -7.38 6.60
C SER A 451 -7.36 -7.80 6.32
N ASN A 452 -6.63 -6.95 5.59
CA ASN A 452 -5.20 -7.10 5.30
C ASN A 452 -4.32 -6.70 6.49
N LEU A 453 -3.00 -6.59 6.24
CA LEU A 453 -2.01 -6.19 7.25
C LEU A 453 -2.34 -4.84 7.92
N CYS A 454 -2.78 -3.85 7.14
CA CYS A 454 -3.01 -2.47 7.60
C CYS A 454 -4.48 -2.12 7.84
N THR A 455 -5.39 -3.07 7.71
CA THR A 455 -6.83 -2.99 8.04
C THR A 455 -7.66 -2.07 7.12
N GLU A 456 -7.17 -1.73 5.92
CA GLU A 456 -7.89 -0.88 4.95
C GLU A 456 -8.67 -1.66 3.89
N ILE A 457 -8.45 -2.97 3.73
CA ILE A 457 -9.07 -3.79 2.70
C ILE A 457 -10.17 -4.68 3.27
N ALA A 458 -11.36 -4.58 2.70
CA ALA A 458 -12.51 -5.38 3.04
C ALA A 458 -13.13 -5.97 1.75
N GLN A 459 -12.86 -7.24 1.47
CA GLN A 459 -13.28 -7.95 0.26
C GLN A 459 -13.71 -9.37 0.60
N ASN A 460 -14.56 -9.97 -0.23
CA ASN A 460 -15.01 -11.35 -0.05
C ASN A 460 -13.84 -12.33 0.03
N MET A 461 -13.94 -13.27 0.96
CA MET A 461 -12.92 -14.25 1.26
C MET A 461 -13.52 -15.65 1.30
N GLN A 462 -12.72 -16.65 0.92
CA GLN A 462 -13.06 -18.05 1.06
C GLN A 462 -11.80 -18.89 1.17
N ALA A 463 -11.81 -19.88 2.07
CA ALA A 463 -10.67 -20.78 2.24
C ALA A 463 -10.39 -21.61 0.97
N ILE A 464 -9.11 -21.89 0.72
CA ILE A 464 -8.66 -22.81 -0.32
C ILE A 464 -8.86 -24.24 0.21
N GLU A 465 -9.56 -25.07 -0.56
CA GLU A 465 -9.86 -26.45 -0.21
C GLU A 465 -9.04 -27.44 -1.05
N GLU A 466 -8.44 -28.45 -0.43
CA GLU A 466 -7.87 -29.58 -1.15
C GLU A 466 -8.98 -30.55 -1.53
N VAL A 467 -9.06 -30.89 -2.81
CA VAL A 467 -10.06 -31.80 -3.36
C VAL A 467 -9.50 -33.22 -3.44
N SER A 468 -8.31 -33.37 -4.01
CA SER A 468 -7.63 -34.69 -4.12
C SER A 468 -6.12 -34.51 -4.24
N LYS A 469 -5.39 -35.58 -3.97
CA LYS A 469 -3.96 -35.71 -4.21
C LYS A 469 -3.74 -37.05 -4.91
N GLU A 470 -3.25 -36.99 -6.13
CA GLU A 470 -3.19 -38.14 -7.04
C GLU A 470 -1.79 -38.30 -7.60
N VAL A 471 -1.41 -39.57 -7.85
CA VAL A 471 -0.21 -39.91 -8.61
C VAL A 471 -0.60 -40.07 -10.07
N GLN A 472 -0.03 -39.32 -10.96
CA GLN A 472 -0.27 -39.33 -12.40
C GLN A 472 1.00 -39.55 -13.19
N THR A 473 0.90 -40.00 -14.44
CA THR A 473 2.02 -40.05 -15.37
C THR A 473 1.88 -38.93 -16.40
N THR A 474 2.86 -38.07 -16.49
CA THR A 474 2.89 -36.93 -17.43
C THR A 474 4.25 -36.95 -18.14
N ASP A 475 4.23 -36.92 -19.47
CA ASP A 475 5.45 -36.96 -20.31
C ASP A 475 6.41 -38.13 -20.02
N GLY A 476 5.88 -39.26 -19.53
CA GLY A 476 6.64 -40.45 -19.18
C GLY A 476 7.16 -40.46 -17.73
N ASP A 477 6.99 -39.37 -16.97
CA ASP A 477 7.39 -39.27 -15.57
C ASP A 477 6.21 -39.46 -14.61
N THR A 478 6.50 -40.02 -13.42
CA THR A 478 5.54 -40.13 -12.33
C THR A 478 5.52 -38.82 -11.55
N VAL A 479 4.37 -38.13 -11.53
CA VAL A 479 4.17 -36.87 -10.83
C VAL A 479 3.06 -36.99 -9.77
N VAL A 480 3.17 -36.20 -8.69
CA VAL A 480 2.11 -36.04 -7.70
C VAL A 480 1.35 -34.75 -7.98
N VAL A 481 0.06 -34.84 -8.27
CA VAL A 481 -0.81 -33.70 -8.55
C VAL A 481 -1.72 -33.45 -7.36
N THR A 482 -1.71 -32.23 -6.84
CA THR A 482 -2.66 -31.76 -5.81
C THR A 482 -3.72 -30.90 -6.49
N VAL A 483 -4.98 -31.35 -6.42
CA VAL A 483 -6.12 -30.61 -6.95
C VAL A 483 -6.75 -29.79 -5.83
N THR A 484 -6.89 -28.49 -6.05
CA THR A 484 -7.50 -27.58 -5.08
C THR A 484 -8.64 -26.79 -5.69
N ARG A 485 -9.66 -26.50 -4.87
CA ARG A 485 -10.66 -25.47 -5.16
C ARG A 485 -10.08 -24.15 -4.67
N PRO A 486 -9.94 -23.12 -5.54
CA PRO A 486 -9.08 -21.95 -5.24
C PRO A 486 -9.62 -21.06 -4.12
N GLY A 487 -10.88 -21.12 -3.73
CA GLY A 487 -11.45 -20.18 -2.78
C GLY A 487 -11.36 -18.72 -3.28
N GLU A 488 -11.24 -17.78 -2.32
CA GLU A 488 -11.05 -16.36 -2.60
C GLU A 488 -9.82 -15.86 -1.83
N PHE A 489 -8.67 -15.81 -2.50
CA PHE A 489 -7.40 -15.28 -1.98
C PHE A 489 -7.27 -13.83 -2.42
N VAL A 490 -7.54 -12.90 -1.49
CA VAL A 490 -7.69 -11.48 -1.80
C VAL A 490 -6.36 -10.81 -2.13
N VAL A 491 -6.41 -9.86 -3.04
CA VAL A 491 -5.26 -9.02 -3.46
C VAL A 491 -5.63 -7.54 -3.41
N CYS A 492 -4.70 -6.69 -2.96
CA CYS A 492 -4.84 -5.25 -2.93
C CYS A 492 -3.97 -4.57 -3.99
N ASN A 493 -4.59 -3.76 -4.86
CA ASN A 493 -3.91 -2.89 -5.82
C ASN A 493 -4.16 -1.45 -5.41
N LEU A 494 -3.15 -0.78 -4.86
CA LEU A 494 -3.31 0.49 -4.15
C LEU A 494 -2.60 1.65 -4.82
N ALA A 495 -3.25 2.82 -4.77
CA ALA A 495 -2.69 4.13 -5.05
C ALA A 495 -3.31 5.17 -4.12
N SER A 496 -2.69 6.33 -3.99
CA SER A 496 -3.20 7.43 -3.16
C SER A 496 -3.09 8.76 -3.88
N LEU A 497 -4.19 9.51 -3.89
CA LEU A 497 -4.24 10.90 -4.33
C LEU A 497 -3.51 11.78 -3.31
N SER A 498 -2.60 12.63 -3.74
CA SER A 498 -1.89 13.59 -2.89
C SER A 498 -2.70 14.89 -2.79
N LEU A 499 -3.66 14.94 -1.85
CA LEU A 499 -4.63 16.05 -1.75
C LEU A 499 -3.98 17.43 -1.58
N GLY A 500 -2.80 17.49 -0.98
CA GLY A 500 -2.05 18.75 -0.86
C GLY A 500 -1.49 19.26 -2.19
N HIS A 501 -1.32 18.43 -3.20
CA HIS A 501 -0.86 18.80 -4.55
C HIS A 501 -2.01 19.08 -5.52
N LEU A 502 -3.18 18.51 -5.27
CA LEU A 502 -4.32 18.56 -6.17
C LEU A 502 -5.17 19.82 -5.99
N PRO A 503 -5.76 20.37 -7.07
CA PRO A 503 -6.76 21.41 -7.00
C PRO A 503 -8.13 20.79 -6.65
N VAL A 504 -8.30 20.38 -5.37
CA VAL A 504 -9.44 19.58 -4.90
C VAL A 504 -10.82 20.24 -5.09
N THR A 505 -10.86 21.54 -5.34
CA THR A 505 -12.08 22.31 -5.64
C THR A 505 -12.41 22.35 -7.14
N ASP A 506 -11.48 21.94 -8.01
CA ASP A 506 -11.73 21.79 -9.45
C ASP A 506 -12.27 20.39 -9.75
N THR A 507 -13.58 20.27 -9.80
CA THR A 507 -14.26 18.97 -10.01
C THR A 507 -13.86 18.31 -11.31
N SER A 508 -13.67 19.07 -12.39
CA SER A 508 -13.28 18.53 -13.70
C SER A 508 -11.89 17.93 -13.68
N TYR A 509 -10.95 18.62 -13.04
CA TYR A 509 -9.59 18.12 -12.85
C TYR A 509 -9.57 16.87 -11.95
N MET A 510 -10.34 16.88 -10.86
CA MET A 510 -10.48 15.74 -9.96
C MET A 510 -11.07 14.52 -10.67
N GLU A 511 -12.06 14.69 -11.53
CA GLU A 511 -12.60 13.60 -12.36
C GLU A 511 -11.55 13.02 -13.31
N GLU A 512 -10.76 13.86 -13.96
CA GLU A 512 -9.69 13.40 -14.88
C GLU A 512 -8.60 12.61 -14.12
N ILE A 513 -8.10 13.15 -13.01
CA ILE A 513 -7.01 12.50 -12.27
C ILE A 513 -7.45 11.19 -11.61
N VAL A 514 -8.66 11.16 -11.04
CA VAL A 514 -9.25 9.95 -10.46
C VAL A 514 -9.47 8.89 -11.55
N SER A 515 -10.01 9.28 -12.71
CA SER A 515 -10.21 8.36 -13.84
C SER A 515 -8.88 7.78 -14.33
N THR A 516 -7.84 8.60 -14.41
CA THR A 516 -6.49 8.17 -14.79
C THR A 516 -5.91 7.19 -13.77
N ALA A 517 -6.08 7.44 -12.47
CA ALA A 517 -5.62 6.58 -11.39
C ALA A 517 -6.38 5.23 -11.35
N VAL A 518 -7.71 5.25 -11.53
CA VAL A 518 -8.54 4.04 -11.61
C VAL A 518 -8.11 3.16 -12.78
N ARG A 519 -7.86 3.74 -13.96
CA ARG A 519 -7.34 2.99 -15.13
C ARG A 519 -5.96 2.41 -14.87
N ALA A 520 -5.06 3.17 -14.26
CA ALA A 520 -3.72 2.69 -13.90
C ALA A 520 -3.80 1.49 -12.96
N LEU A 521 -4.68 1.53 -11.94
CA LEU A 521 -4.91 0.44 -11.00
C LEU A 521 -5.58 -0.78 -11.65
N ASP A 522 -6.52 -0.59 -12.58
CA ASP A 522 -7.11 -1.70 -13.34
C ASP A 522 -6.05 -2.40 -14.20
N ASN A 523 -5.14 -1.64 -14.83
CA ASN A 523 -4.04 -2.19 -15.61
C ASN A 523 -3.03 -2.97 -14.73
N VAL A 524 -2.78 -2.55 -13.48
CA VAL A 524 -1.97 -3.31 -12.52
C VAL A 524 -2.47 -4.74 -12.39
N ILE A 525 -3.77 -4.98 -12.37
CA ILE A 525 -4.37 -6.32 -12.21
C ILE A 525 -3.90 -7.28 -13.32
N ASP A 526 -3.87 -6.80 -14.56
CA ASP A 526 -3.51 -7.62 -15.72
C ASP A 526 -1.99 -7.74 -15.91
N LEU A 527 -1.23 -6.75 -15.44
CA LEU A 527 0.22 -6.66 -15.62
C LEU A 527 1.02 -7.25 -14.44
N ASN A 528 0.35 -7.59 -13.34
CA ASN A 528 1.01 -8.06 -12.12
C ASN A 528 1.58 -9.48 -12.27
N PHE A 529 2.80 -9.68 -11.79
CA PHE A 529 3.29 -11.02 -11.47
C PHE A 529 2.70 -11.49 -10.14
N TYR A 530 2.01 -12.62 -10.14
CA TYR A 530 1.36 -13.15 -8.95
C TYR A 530 2.20 -14.24 -8.28
N PRO A 531 2.55 -14.11 -6.98
CA PRO A 531 3.30 -15.13 -6.25
C PRO A 531 2.60 -16.48 -6.16
N THR A 532 1.25 -16.47 -6.19
CA THR A 532 0.43 -17.68 -6.16
C THR A 532 -0.68 -17.62 -7.21
N PRO A 533 -1.08 -18.75 -7.82
CA PRO A 533 -2.16 -18.79 -8.78
C PRO A 533 -3.52 -18.40 -8.18
N TYR A 534 -3.74 -18.64 -6.88
CA TYR A 534 -4.97 -18.29 -6.17
C TYR A 534 -5.20 -16.78 -6.15
N ALA A 535 -4.14 -16.02 -5.90
CA ALA A 535 -4.17 -14.56 -5.93
C ALA A 535 -4.56 -14.03 -7.33
N LYS A 536 -3.98 -14.60 -8.39
CA LYS A 536 -4.32 -14.23 -9.77
C LYS A 536 -5.80 -14.45 -10.07
N LEU A 537 -6.33 -15.64 -9.75
CA LEU A 537 -7.70 -15.99 -10.03
C LEU A 537 -8.69 -15.05 -9.33
N THR A 538 -8.49 -14.79 -8.03
CA THR A 538 -9.35 -13.90 -7.26
C THR A 538 -9.26 -12.46 -7.78
N ASN A 539 -8.04 -11.95 -8.02
CA ASN A 539 -7.84 -10.58 -8.48
C ASN A 539 -8.47 -10.34 -9.85
N GLN A 540 -8.34 -11.29 -10.78
CA GLN A 540 -9.00 -11.21 -12.09
C GLN A 540 -10.52 -11.34 -12.02
N LYS A 541 -11.04 -12.13 -11.06
CA LYS A 541 -12.48 -12.35 -10.86
C LYS A 541 -13.18 -11.09 -10.34
N TYR A 542 -12.64 -10.42 -9.34
CA TYR A 542 -13.22 -9.22 -8.72
C TYR A 542 -12.69 -7.91 -9.30
N ARG A 543 -11.50 -7.92 -9.87
CA ARG A 543 -10.79 -6.73 -10.36
C ARG A 543 -10.78 -5.60 -9.31
N SER A 544 -10.46 -5.96 -8.08
CA SER A 544 -10.48 -5.05 -6.95
C SER A 544 -9.33 -4.05 -6.99
N ILE A 545 -9.64 -2.78 -6.77
CA ILE A 545 -8.67 -1.71 -6.59
C ILE A 545 -8.93 -0.97 -5.28
N GLY A 546 -7.94 -0.21 -4.81
CA GLY A 546 -8.05 0.61 -3.62
C GLY A 546 -7.38 1.95 -3.85
N LEU A 547 -8.14 2.92 -4.37
CA LEU A 547 -7.69 4.30 -4.48
C LEU A 547 -7.96 5.01 -3.15
N GLY A 548 -6.91 5.50 -2.52
CA GLY A 548 -6.96 6.26 -1.26
C GLY A 548 -6.45 7.67 -1.41
N VAL A 549 -6.10 8.27 -0.29
CA VAL A 549 -5.62 9.64 -0.21
C VAL A 549 -4.41 9.76 0.73
N SER A 550 -3.59 10.79 0.51
CA SER A 550 -2.57 11.27 1.44
C SER A 550 -2.61 12.81 1.46
N GLY A 551 -1.89 13.44 2.39
CA GLY A 551 -1.83 14.91 2.44
C GLY A 551 -3.14 15.59 2.84
N TYR A 552 -4.02 14.91 3.56
CA TYR A 552 -5.32 15.45 3.96
C TYR A 552 -5.19 16.71 4.84
N HIS A 553 -4.35 16.66 5.88
CA HIS A 553 -4.10 17.83 6.72
C HIS A 553 -3.44 18.97 5.93
N HIS A 554 -2.51 18.65 5.02
CA HIS A 554 -1.89 19.63 4.13
C HIS A 554 -2.95 20.35 3.25
N MET A 555 -3.92 19.60 2.71
CA MET A 555 -5.04 20.16 1.97
C MET A 555 -5.83 21.17 2.83
N LEU A 556 -6.20 20.80 4.05
CA LEU A 556 -6.92 21.69 4.97
C LEU A 556 -6.12 22.98 5.26
N ALA A 557 -4.83 22.83 5.54
CA ALA A 557 -3.94 23.94 5.80
C ALA A 557 -3.84 24.91 4.60
N LYS A 558 -3.73 24.39 3.37
CA LYS A 558 -3.73 25.20 2.14
C LYS A 558 -5.02 26.00 1.94
N HIS A 559 -6.13 25.47 2.40
CA HIS A 559 -7.45 26.14 2.32
C HIS A 559 -7.77 26.98 3.55
N GLY A 560 -6.89 27.04 4.56
CA GLY A 560 -7.09 27.80 5.80
C GLY A 560 -8.20 27.21 6.70
N ILE A 561 -8.50 25.93 6.53
CA ILE A 561 -9.58 25.24 7.25
C ILE A 561 -9.05 24.67 8.56
N ILE A 562 -9.69 25.04 9.67
CA ILE A 562 -9.29 24.60 11.01
C ILE A 562 -9.79 23.17 11.24
N TRP A 563 -8.91 22.30 11.76
CA TRP A 563 -9.22 20.93 12.14
C TRP A 563 -10.41 20.87 13.14
N GLU A 564 -11.31 19.90 12.95
CA GLU A 564 -12.53 19.68 13.75
C GLU A 564 -13.59 20.80 13.70
N SER A 565 -13.47 21.80 12.81
CA SER A 565 -14.51 22.80 12.59
C SER A 565 -15.69 22.22 11.77
N GLU A 566 -16.86 22.88 11.81
CA GLU A 566 -17.98 22.53 10.92
C GLU A 566 -17.62 22.69 9.44
N GLU A 567 -16.80 23.68 9.12
CA GLU A 567 -16.28 23.90 7.77
C GLU A 567 -15.41 22.73 7.30
N HIS A 568 -14.56 22.20 8.20
CA HIS A 568 -13.76 21.01 7.93
C HIS A 568 -14.63 19.81 7.54
N LEU A 569 -15.70 19.52 8.29
CA LEU A 569 -16.58 18.39 8.00
C LEU A 569 -17.28 18.55 6.64
N LYS A 570 -17.78 19.73 6.34
CA LYS A 570 -18.44 20.02 5.04
C LYS A 570 -17.46 19.94 3.87
N PHE A 571 -16.26 20.48 4.05
CA PHE A 571 -15.22 20.45 3.02
C PHE A 571 -14.75 19.01 2.74
N ALA A 572 -14.52 18.24 3.80
CA ALA A 572 -14.19 16.83 3.69
C ALA A 572 -15.27 16.04 2.93
N ASP A 573 -16.53 16.21 3.31
CA ASP A 573 -17.67 15.55 2.66
C ASP A 573 -17.68 15.84 1.16
N THR A 574 -17.54 17.12 0.77
CA THR A 574 -17.51 17.54 -0.64
C THR A 574 -16.34 16.91 -1.43
N VAL A 575 -15.14 16.92 -0.85
CA VAL A 575 -13.95 16.35 -1.51
C VAL A 575 -14.09 14.85 -1.70
N PHE A 576 -14.50 14.13 -0.64
CA PHE A 576 -14.65 12.67 -0.72
C PHE A 576 -15.86 12.24 -1.54
N GLU A 577 -16.94 13.02 -1.57
CA GLU A 577 -18.05 12.82 -2.52
C GLU A 577 -17.57 12.91 -3.96
N THR A 578 -16.76 13.92 -4.29
CA THR A 578 -16.18 14.10 -5.63
C THR A 578 -15.30 12.92 -6.03
N ILE A 579 -14.42 12.47 -5.13
CA ILE A 579 -13.53 11.31 -5.38
C ILE A 579 -14.35 10.04 -5.60
N ASN A 580 -15.35 9.78 -4.75
CA ASN A 580 -16.17 8.57 -4.86
C ASN A 580 -17.01 8.57 -6.14
N TYR A 581 -17.64 9.69 -6.47
CA TYR A 581 -18.39 9.85 -7.70
C TYR A 581 -17.51 9.59 -8.94
N ALA A 582 -16.35 10.23 -9.00
CA ALA A 582 -15.40 10.10 -10.10
C ALA A 582 -14.87 8.67 -10.24
N ALA A 583 -14.58 7.97 -9.13
CA ALA A 583 -14.12 6.59 -9.13
C ALA A 583 -15.18 5.61 -9.67
N ILE A 584 -16.45 5.77 -9.25
CA ILE A 584 -17.56 4.95 -9.76
C ILE A 584 -17.76 5.22 -11.25
N LEU A 585 -17.79 6.47 -11.66
CA LEU A 585 -17.95 6.87 -13.06
C LEU A 585 -16.82 6.31 -13.93
N ALA A 586 -15.57 6.40 -13.46
CA ALA A 586 -14.40 5.86 -14.16
C ALA A 586 -14.48 4.34 -14.33
N SER A 587 -14.84 3.61 -13.27
CA SER A 587 -15.00 2.16 -13.33
C SER A 587 -16.15 1.72 -14.25
N THR A 588 -17.24 2.49 -14.28
CA THR A 588 -18.35 2.25 -15.21
C THR A 588 -17.94 2.49 -16.66
N ASN A 589 -17.19 3.57 -16.94
CA ASN A 589 -16.66 3.83 -18.29
C ASN A 589 -15.66 2.74 -18.73
N LEU A 590 -14.85 2.22 -17.81
CA LEU A 590 -13.96 1.08 -18.09
C LEU A 590 -14.74 -0.21 -18.33
N ALA A 591 -15.88 -0.42 -17.68
CA ALA A 591 -16.72 -1.59 -17.95
C ALA A 591 -17.31 -1.56 -19.36
N GLU A 592 -17.69 -0.38 -19.85
CA GLU A 592 -18.13 -0.21 -21.24
C GLU A 592 -17.02 -0.53 -22.25
N GLU A 593 -15.76 -0.21 -21.94
CA GLU A 593 -14.59 -0.42 -22.80
C GLU A 593 -14.02 -1.85 -22.70
N LYS A 594 -13.96 -2.42 -21.47
CA LYS A 594 -13.20 -3.63 -21.13
C LYS A 594 -14.04 -4.71 -20.44
N GLU A 595 -15.36 -4.61 -20.49
CA GLU A 595 -16.33 -5.47 -19.79
C GLU A 595 -16.36 -5.32 -18.26
N SER A 596 -17.47 -5.72 -17.63
CA SER A 596 -17.64 -5.73 -16.17
C SER A 596 -16.84 -6.85 -15.51
N TYR A 597 -16.54 -6.71 -14.20
CA TYR A 597 -16.04 -7.83 -13.42
C TYR A 597 -17.08 -8.97 -13.37
N SER A 598 -16.59 -10.21 -13.25
CA SER A 598 -17.42 -11.41 -13.51
C SER A 598 -18.60 -11.62 -12.56
N LEU A 599 -18.57 -11.02 -11.36
CA LEU A 599 -19.61 -11.15 -10.35
C LEU A 599 -20.49 -9.88 -10.20
N PHE A 600 -20.54 -9.05 -11.23
CA PHE A 600 -21.38 -7.84 -11.22
C PHE A 600 -22.86 -8.16 -11.05
N ASN A 601 -23.35 -9.21 -11.70
CA ASN A 601 -24.74 -9.64 -11.61
C ASN A 601 -25.08 -10.13 -10.19
N GLY A 602 -26.12 -9.57 -9.61
CA GLY A 602 -26.56 -9.85 -8.24
C GLY A 602 -25.93 -8.97 -7.17
N SER A 603 -24.98 -8.08 -7.54
CA SER A 603 -24.33 -7.14 -6.62
C SER A 603 -25.22 -5.96 -6.23
N ASP A 604 -24.84 -5.27 -5.15
CA ASP A 604 -25.46 -4.01 -4.76
C ASP A 604 -25.23 -2.88 -5.80
N TRP A 605 -24.19 -3.03 -6.63
CA TRP A 605 -23.94 -2.15 -7.76
C TRP A 605 -25.06 -2.28 -8.80
N GLN A 606 -25.40 -3.51 -9.17
CA GLN A 606 -26.44 -3.77 -10.17
C GLN A 606 -27.84 -3.38 -9.67
N SER A 607 -28.15 -3.73 -8.43
CA SER A 607 -29.47 -3.45 -7.83
C SER A 607 -29.67 -1.96 -7.47
N GLY A 608 -28.58 -1.19 -7.33
CA GLY A 608 -28.61 0.17 -6.81
C GLY A 608 -28.54 0.28 -5.29
N ALA A 609 -28.58 -0.83 -4.55
CA ALA A 609 -28.52 -0.86 -3.09
C ALA A 609 -27.24 -0.19 -2.52
N TYR A 610 -26.13 -0.18 -3.28
CA TYR A 610 -24.93 0.56 -2.90
C TYR A 610 -25.21 2.04 -2.67
N PHE A 611 -26.00 2.68 -3.55
CA PHE A 611 -26.34 4.09 -3.48
C PHE A 611 -27.37 4.36 -2.35
N GLU A 612 -28.35 3.51 -2.21
CA GLU A 612 -29.38 3.59 -1.17
C GLU A 612 -28.77 3.49 0.25
N LYS A 613 -27.88 2.53 0.49
CA LYS A 613 -27.19 2.35 1.78
C LYS A 613 -26.34 3.55 2.19
N ARG A 614 -26.07 4.49 1.27
CA ARG A 614 -25.22 5.69 1.46
C ARG A 614 -25.97 7.00 1.32
N ASP A 615 -27.31 6.93 1.20
CA ASP A 615 -28.19 8.11 1.02
C ASP A 615 -27.82 8.99 -0.20
N TYR A 616 -27.37 8.35 -1.30
CA TYR A 616 -26.98 9.04 -2.53
C TYR A 616 -28.21 9.27 -3.43
N HIS A 617 -28.99 10.34 -3.18
CA HIS A 617 -30.28 10.60 -3.82
C HIS A 617 -30.32 11.84 -4.73
N SER A 618 -29.21 12.61 -4.85
CA SER A 618 -29.18 13.77 -5.75
C SER A 618 -29.31 13.35 -7.22
N GLU A 619 -29.74 14.27 -8.07
CA GLU A 619 -29.95 14.01 -9.51
C GLU A 619 -28.70 13.40 -10.18
N LYS A 620 -27.49 13.91 -9.84
CA LYS A 620 -26.22 13.36 -10.34
C LYS A 620 -26.01 11.90 -9.93
N TRP A 621 -26.33 11.56 -8.68
CA TRP A 621 -26.19 10.21 -8.16
C TRP A 621 -27.19 9.23 -8.77
N LEU A 622 -28.45 9.65 -8.95
CA LEU A 622 -29.47 8.85 -9.62
C LEU A 622 -29.13 8.59 -11.10
N ALA A 623 -28.55 9.59 -11.78
CA ALA A 623 -28.05 9.41 -13.15
C ALA A 623 -26.89 8.39 -13.21
N LEU A 624 -25.94 8.48 -12.28
CA LEU A 624 -24.83 7.53 -12.19
C LEU A 624 -25.32 6.13 -11.84
N GLN A 625 -26.25 5.96 -10.90
CA GLN A 625 -26.87 4.67 -10.56
C GLN A 625 -27.49 3.99 -11.80
N LYS A 626 -28.24 4.73 -12.60
CA LYS A 626 -28.81 4.21 -13.86
C LYS A 626 -27.74 3.81 -14.85
N LYS A 627 -26.66 4.58 -14.95
CA LYS A 627 -25.52 4.26 -15.82
C LYS A 627 -24.82 3.00 -15.37
N VAL A 628 -24.55 2.84 -14.06
CA VAL A 628 -23.96 1.64 -13.46
C VAL A 628 -24.81 0.41 -13.74
N ALA A 629 -26.13 0.49 -13.53
CA ALA A 629 -27.03 -0.63 -13.79
C ALA A 629 -27.06 -1.06 -15.27
N ALA A 630 -26.87 -0.10 -16.20
CA ALA A 630 -26.91 -0.35 -17.64
C ALA A 630 -25.59 -0.84 -18.20
N GLN A 631 -24.45 -0.27 -17.77
CA GLN A 631 -23.10 -0.52 -18.32
C GLN A 631 -22.25 -1.45 -17.45
N GLY A 632 -22.62 -1.61 -16.17
CA GLY A 632 -21.85 -2.38 -15.20
C GLY A 632 -20.70 -1.62 -14.54
N MET A 633 -19.89 -2.35 -13.76
CA MET A 633 -18.69 -1.90 -13.10
C MET A 633 -17.50 -2.75 -13.52
N ARG A 634 -16.36 -2.12 -13.82
CA ARG A 634 -15.11 -2.83 -14.11
C ARG A 634 -14.51 -3.45 -12.86
N ASN A 635 -14.62 -2.78 -11.71
CA ASN A 635 -13.96 -3.10 -10.46
C ASN A 635 -15.01 -3.32 -9.36
N ALA A 636 -14.94 -4.44 -8.67
CA ALA A 636 -15.87 -4.81 -7.60
C ALA A 636 -15.75 -3.92 -6.35
N TYR A 637 -14.53 -3.44 -6.07
CA TYR A 637 -14.19 -2.53 -4.97
C TYR A 637 -13.27 -1.43 -5.51
N LEU A 638 -13.43 -0.18 -5.04
CA LEU A 638 -12.79 0.99 -5.63
C LEU A 638 -11.87 1.75 -4.69
N LEU A 639 -12.30 2.01 -3.46
CA LEU A 639 -11.64 2.92 -2.55
C LEU A 639 -11.08 2.20 -1.33
N ALA A 640 -9.87 2.60 -0.93
CA ALA A 640 -9.24 2.16 0.31
C ALA A 640 -8.19 3.18 0.75
N VAL A 641 -8.26 3.62 2.01
CA VAL A 641 -7.30 4.58 2.57
C VAL A 641 -6.15 3.82 3.23
N ALA A 642 -5.07 3.64 2.47
CA ALA A 642 -3.86 2.98 2.96
C ALA A 642 -3.02 3.90 3.88
N PRO A 643 -2.16 3.37 4.76
CA PRO A 643 -1.31 4.16 5.68
C PRO A 643 -0.32 5.09 4.99
N THR A 644 0.13 4.79 3.78
CA THR A 644 1.04 5.59 2.93
C THR A 644 2.38 6.00 3.55
N SER A 645 2.85 5.38 4.63
CA SER A 645 3.99 5.82 5.44
C SER A 645 5.28 6.15 4.65
N SER A 646 5.66 5.33 3.67
CA SER A 646 6.84 5.58 2.82
C SER A 646 6.49 6.37 1.55
N THR A 647 5.32 6.12 0.97
CA THR A 647 4.93 6.70 -0.31
C THR A 647 4.47 8.16 -0.16
N SER A 648 3.86 8.52 0.97
CA SER A 648 3.53 9.92 1.27
C SER A 648 4.79 10.78 1.45
N THR A 649 5.89 10.23 2.00
CA THR A 649 7.15 10.96 2.11
C THR A 649 7.71 11.37 0.75
N VAL A 650 7.56 10.52 -0.29
CA VAL A 650 7.98 10.84 -1.66
C VAL A 650 7.20 12.01 -2.24
N SER A 651 5.90 12.10 -1.95
CA SER A 651 5.01 13.16 -2.44
C SER A 651 4.74 14.26 -1.40
N TYR A 652 5.48 14.27 -0.30
CA TYR A 652 5.29 15.24 0.78
C TYR A 652 5.78 16.64 0.38
N THR A 653 4.98 17.65 0.74
CA THR A 653 5.35 19.07 0.67
C THR A 653 4.91 19.75 1.95
N HIS A 654 5.62 20.83 2.30
CA HIS A 654 5.26 21.66 3.45
C HIS A 654 4.14 22.64 3.11
#